data_caf15f729f0cdf0bcb635eb14d185214
#
_entry.id   caf15f729f0cdf0bcb635eb14d185214
#
_cell.length_a   1.000
_cell.length_b   1.000
_cell.length_c   1.000
_cell.angle_alpha   90.00
_cell.angle_beta   90.00
_cell.angle_gamma   90.00
#
_symmetry.space_group_name_H-M   'P 1'
#
loop_
_entity.id
_entity.type
_entity.pdbx_description
1 polymer ?
#
loop_
_entity_poly.entity_id
_entity_poly.type
_entity_poly.pdbx_seq_one_letter_code
_entity_poly.pdbx_strand_id
1 'polypeptide(L)'
;SPEETYQLAALLYRLAYAFDEFPKGNPLINLAIAVYGYEFCAQTQRQPGLERDLAQTLNNLGNAYRTQAELGKEPVANLERAIANYREALSFLNPTLLPADTLRTGRNLGNLGFQQGWWDIAIEGYSVAVEAVEQSRAWATSEALRQEIVRKSIGVYENLIQAAVNQGDLSLALRTVERSRSKRLADLIAVGDLYADGRIPPEIQAWYQQVKESRQIQSQLRQNPLDQPGFPQKPQPAPIGNTRASFAPEQLHAAEAAERQAWDALYRFDAITAQLQQPQPQPQLDELTALLPSPQTALLSFYTTATHTHIFVLRRPAQDGGEWVNCHTIPNPPESANDLQNWLINNWVIPYIQINQAETAQSRQQRRHEWHQAMATRLQELATRLQFDTLIQQHLQGITELILIPHLFLHQIPFDLLPTAQGQLLGDRFRLQFVPSTKILGLCRERSQPSPHTLGIVENTTEDLPYTPLECEWVAQTWNVPRQRRLQGRTVTPDSYLQLLKQVQALLSSHHATSRPDDPLNSHLVLDGEQKVTLRDLLSPLWRFPELLEVFLSCCETGLSFAGFRDEEGNLRRELLDEPLSLGTGFLLGGARAVISSHWAVTDRATALFSREYHRARRAGEERLTALHQARQALRETCQKDWRDRLDADLKQAFQTWQQMRQTKDPNVNTAGANYQKIGELIKWLGNFAPDAVPFQDYRYWGAFYCLGLP
;
A
#
# COMPACT_ATOMS: atom_id res chain seq x y z
N SER A 1 -41.70 -25.99 -31.53
CA SER A 1 -40.43 -26.72 -31.33
C SER A 1 -39.63 -26.06 -30.21
N PRO A 2 -38.67 -26.71 -29.54
CA PRO A 2 -37.80 -26.09 -28.53
C PRO A 2 -37.07 -24.84 -29.09
N GLU A 3 -36.72 -24.83 -30.34
CA GLU A 3 -36.06 -23.69 -31.06
C GLU A 3 -37.04 -22.49 -31.13
N GLU A 4 -38.30 -22.72 -31.51
CA GLU A 4 -39.31 -21.64 -31.55
C GLU A 4 -39.59 -21.06 -30.18
N THR A 5 -39.66 -21.90 -29.13
CA THR A 5 -39.82 -21.47 -27.76
C THR A 5 -38.67 -20.59 -27.29
N TYR A 6 -37.43 -20.97 -27.62
CA TYR A 6 -36.26 -20.18 -27.31
C TYR A 6 -36.22 -18.81 -28.05
N GLN A 7 -36.57 -18.81 -29.34
CA GLN A 7 -36.69 -17.58 -30.12
C GLN A 7 -37.79 -16.65 -29.57
N LEU A 8 -38.92 -17.20 -29.16
CA LEU A 8 -39.98 -16.43 -28.51
C LEU A 8 -39.53 -15.85 -27.17
N ALA A 9 -38.86 -16.67 -26.34
CA ALA A 9 -38.29 -16.17 -25.06
C ALA A 9 -37.28 -15.06 -25.27
N ALA A 10 -36.40 -15.16 -26.26
CA ALA A 10 -35.44 -14.12 -26.59
C ALA A 10 -36.10 -12.81 -27.07
N LEU A 11 -37.20 -12.91 -27.82
CA LEU A 11 -37.99 -11.77 -28.26
C LEU A 11 -38.70 -11.08 -27.06
N LEU A 12 -39.30 -11.87 -26.19
CA LEU A 12 -39.98 -11.37 -24.98
C LEU A 12 -38.98 -10.77 -23.99
N TYR A 13 -37.81 -11.35 -23.87
CA TYR A 13 -36.73 -10.75 -23.06
C TYR A 13 -36.35 -9.34 -23.54
N ARG A 14 -36.17 -9.18 -24.88
CA ARG A 14 -35.87 -7.86 -25.47
C ARG A 14 -37.02 -6.87 -25.27
N LEU A 15 -38.26 -7.33 -25.39
CA LEU A 15 -39.42 -6.48 -25.15
C LEU A 15 -39.50 -6.09 -23.66
N ALA A 16 -39.33 -7.04 -22.75
CA ALA A 16 -39.27 -6.78 -21.32
C ALA A 16 -38.20 -5.77 -20.96
N TYR A 17 -36.98 -5.98 -21.50
CA TYR A 17 -35.86 -5.06 -21.32
C TYR A 17 -36.15 -3.65 -21.86
N ALA A 18 -36.79 -3.58 -23.04
CA ALA A 18 -37.19 -2.28 -23.62
C ALA A 18 -38.19 -1.54 -22.76
N PHE A 19 -39.15 -2.21 -22.15
CA PHE A 19 -40.09 -1.59 -21.23
C PHE A 19 -39.48 -1.22 -19.88
N ASP A 20 -38.57 -2.04 -19.36
CA ASP A 20 -37.82 -1.75 -18.12
C ASP A 20 -37.01 -0.43 -18.23
N GLU A 21 -36.45 -0.16 -19.41
CA GLU A 21 -35.64 1.01 -19.70
C GLU A 21 -36.43 2.18 -20.34
N PHE A 22 -37.75 2.00 -20.56
CA PHE A 22 -38.54 2.97 -21.33
C PHE A 22 -38.81 4.26 -20.53
N PRO A 23 -38.24 5.43 -20.98
CA PRO A 23 -38.29 6.66 -20.17
C PRO A 23 -39.64 7.40 -20.21
N LYS A 24 -40.57 6.96 -21.04
CA LYS A 24 -41.86 7.60 -21.23
C LYS A 24 -43.01 6.72 -20.76
N GLY A 25 -44.15 7.34 -20.44
CA GLY A 25 -45.31 6.65 -19.95
C GLY A 25 -45.37 6.54 -18.42
N ASN A 26 -46.19 5.62 -17.93
CA ASN A 26 -46.27 5.34 -16.48
C ASN A 26 -45.21 4.29 -16.10
N PRO A 27 -44.22 4.64 -15.25
CA PRO A 27 -43.15 3.71 -14.89
C PRO A 27 -43.64 2.38 -14.30
N LEU A 28 -44.72 2.41 -13.48
CA LEU A 28 -45.28 1.18 -12.88
C LEU A 28 -45.91 0.29 -13.91
N ILE A 29 -46.54 0.83 -14.97
CA ILE A 29 -47.11 0.03 -16.06
C ILE A 29 -45.96 -0.57 -16.89
N ASN A 30 -44.98 0.20 -17.24
CA ASN A 30 -43.81 -0.26 -17.99
C ASN A 30 -43.12 -1.42 -17.26
N LEU A 31 -42.86 -1.24 -15.95
CA LEU A 31 -42.30 -2.29 -15.08
C LEU A 31 -43.18 -3.52 -14.94
N ALA A 32 -44.53 -3.37 -14.91
CA ALA A 32 -45.40 -4.51 -14.88
C ALA A 32 -45.29 -5.34 -16.15
N ILE A 33 -45.19 -4.69 -17.32
CA ILE A 33 -44.99 -5.38 -18.61
C ILE A 33 -43.59 -6.08 -18.63
N ALA A 34 -42.56 -5.41 -18.11
CA ALA A 34 -41.22 -5.96 -18.01
C ALA A 34 -41.21 -7.21 -17.11
N VAL A 35 -41.80 -7.13 -15.92
CA VAL A 35 -41.90 -8.26 -14.98
C VAL A 35 -42.58 -9.46 -15.63
N TYR A 36 -43.73 -9.24 -16.29
CA TYR A 36 -44.46 -10.33 -16.97
C TYR A 36 -43.62 -10.99 -18.06
N GLY A 37 -42.91 -10.20 -18.83
CA GLY A 37 -41.98 -10.68 -19.89
C GLY A 37 -40.83 -11.48 -19.29
N TYR A 38 -40.19 -10.98 -18.24
CA TYR A 38 -39.08 -11.68 -17.58
C TYR A 38 -39.54 -12.97 -16.88
N GLU A 39 -40.71 -12.99 -16.22
CA GLU A 39 -41.28 -14.21 -15.60
C GLU A 39 -41.51 -15.30 -16.65
N PHE A 40 -42.10 -14.93 -17.78
CA PHE A 40 -42.29 -15.87 -18.88
C PHE A 40 -40.98 -16.42 -19.45
N CYS A 41 -39.99 -15.53 -19.64
CA CYS A 41 -38.64 -15.93 -20.07
C CYS A 41 -37.99 -16.90 -19.08
N ALA A 42 -38.03 -16.56 -17.78
CA ALA A 42 -37.47 -17.41 -16.75
C ALA A 42 -38.09 -18.80 -16.72
N GLN A 43 -39.43 -18.91 -16.90
CA GLN A 43 -40.07 -20.21 -17.00
C GLN A 43 -39.62 -21.06 -18.19
N THR A 44 -39.43 -20.42 -19.34
CA THR A 44 -38.97 -21.13 -20.56
C THR A 44 -37.48 -21.48 -20.55
N GLN A 45 -36.68 -20.73 -19.77
CA GLN A 45 -35.22 -20.93 -19.63
C GLN A 45 -34.86 -21.96 -18.55
N ARG A 46 -35.79 -22.48 -17.78
CA ARG A 46 -35.57 -23.57 -16.78
C ARG A 46 -35.37 -24.93 -17.47
N GLN A 47 -34.34 -25.03 -18.29
CA GLN A 47 -33.92 -26.25 -18.99
C GLN A 47 -32.40 -26.31 -19.08
N PRO A 48 -31.83 -27.53 -19.12
CA PRO A 48 -30.36 -27.70 -19.19
C PRO A 48 -29.71 -26.95 -20.37
N GLY A 49 -28.63 -26.26 -20.09
CA GLY A 49 -27.83 -25.48 -21.06
C GLY A 49 -28.28 -24.03 -21.22
N LEU A 50 -29.29 -23.57 -20.48
CA LEU A 50 -29.74 -22.16 -20.46
C LEU A 50 -29.56 -21.49 -19.09
N GLU A 51 -28.74 -22.07 -18.22
CA GLU A 51 -28.54 -21.62 -16.82
C GLU A 51 -28.04 -20.16 -16.78
N ARG A 52 -27.16 -19.77 -17.70
CA ARG A 52 -26.66 -18.39 -17.78
C ARG A 52 -27.77 -17.42 -18.20
N ASP A 53 -28.53 -17.77 -19.23
CA ASP A 53 -29.65 -16.94 -19.71
C ASP A 53 -30.72 -16.78 -18.64
N LEU A 54 -31.06 -17.86 -17.93
CA LEU A 54 -31.96 -17.85 -16.78
C LEU A 54 -31.41 -16.90 -15.68
N ALA A 55 -30.16 -17.01 -15.31
CA ALA A 55 -29.58 -16.16 -14.29
C ALA A 55 -29.60 -14.66 -14.68
N GLN A 56 -29.34 -14.32 -15.95
CA GLN A 56 -29.49 -12.96 -16.44
C GLN A 56 -30.94 -12.45 -16.37
N THR A 57 -31.89 -13.30 -16.75
CA THR A 57 -33.31 -12.97 -16.69
C THR A 57 -33.76 -12.75 -15.25
N LEU A 58 -33.39 -13.64 -14.32
CA LEU A 58 -33.68 -13.51 -12.89
C LEU A 58 -33.05 -12.26 -12.28
N ASN A 59 -31.80 -11.91 -12.66
CA ASN A 59 -31.18 -10.67 -12.21
C ASN A 59 -32.01 -9.45 -12.65
N ASN A 60 -32.47 -9.40 -13.91
CA ASN A 60 -33.26 -8.28 -14.40
C ASN A 60 -34.66 -8.24 -13.77
N LEU A 61 -35.25 -9.40 -13.56
CA LEU A 61 -36.53 -9.53 -12.80
C LEU A 61 -36.37 -8.99 -11.39
N GLY A 62 -35.25 -9.32 -10.70
CA GLY A 62 -34.91 -8.76 -9.39
C GLY A 62 -34.80 -7.24 -9.42
N ASN A 63 -34.14 -6.67 -10.45
CA ASN A 63 -34.04 -5.22 -10.63
C ASN A 63 -35.43 -4.58 -10.81
N ALA A 64 -36.29 -5.18 -11.66
CA ALA A 64 -37.63 -4.66 -11.91
C ALA A 64 -38.52 -4.67 -10.64
N TYR A 65 -38.47 -5.73 -9.83
CA TYR A 65 -39.17 -5.78 -8.54
C TYR A 65 -38.60 -4.74 -7.55
N ARG A 66 -37.27 -4.58 -7.46
CA ARG A 66 -36.68 -3.54 -6.63
C ARG A 66 -37.16 -2.16 -7.04
N THR A 67 -37.16 -1.83 -8.34
CA THR A 67 -37.61 -0.53 -8.83
C THR A 67 -39.13 -0.32 -8.57
N GLN A 68 -39.96 -1.37 -8.67
CA GLN A 68 -41.36 -1.28 -8.26
C GLN A 68 -41.52 -0.94 -6.77
N ALA A 69 -40.69 -1.54 -5.90
CA ALA A 69 -40.67 -1.25 -4.47
C ALA A 69 -40.24 0.20 -4.20
N GLU A 70 -39.21 0.69 -4.88
CA GLU A 70 -38.75 2.08 -4.80
C GLU A 70 -39.82 3.09 -5.23
N LEU A 71 -40.68 2.71 -6.19
CA LEU A 71 -41.81 3.51 -6.64
C LEU A 71 -43.07 3.33 -5.76
N GLY A 72 -42.97 2.62 -4.62
CA GLY A 72 -44.02 2.45 -3.63
C GLY A 72 -45.05 1.36 -3.92
N LYS A 73 -44.83 0.50 -4.94
CA LYS A 73 -45.70 -0.64 -5.22
C LYS A 73 -45.29 -1.83 -4.37
N GLU A 74 -46.16 -2.23 -3.43
CA GLU A 74 -45.96 -3.40 -2.55
C GLU A 74 -44.50 -3.50 -2.03
N PRO A 75 -43.96 -2.47 -1.36
CA PRO A 75 -42.51 -2.34 -1.17
C PRO A 75 -41.90 -3.59 -0.54
N VAL A 76 -42.46 -4.08 0.55
CA VAL A 76 -41.90 -5.25 1.27
C VAL A 76 -41.91 -6.49 0.40
N ALA A 77 -43.08 -6.83 -0.17
CA ALA A 77 -43.22 -8.03 -0.99
C ALA A 77 -42.31 -7.99 -2.25
N ASN A 78 -42.19 -6.84 -2.88
CA ASN A 78 -41.34 -6.70 -4.06
C ASN A 78 -39.83 -6.71 -3.72
N LEU A 79 -39.41 -6.21 -2.55
CA LEU A 79 -38.04 -6.39 -2.08
C LEU A 79 -37.70 -7.86 -1.79
N GLU A 80 -38.64 -8.61 -1.16
CA GLU A 80 -38.50 -10.05 -0.94
C GLU A 80 -38.39 -10.82 -2.26
N ARG A 81 -39.28 -10.49 -3.24
CA ARG A 81 -39.18 -11.07 -4.60
C ARG A 81 -37.85 -10.75 -5.28
N ALA A 82 -37.32 -9.52 -5.15
CA ALA A 82 -36.08 -9.13 -5.70
C ALA A 82 -34.92 -9.97 -5.11
N ILE A 83 -34.87 -10.12 -3.78
CA ILE A 83 -33.88 -10.94 -3.09
C ILE A 83 -33.95 -12.40 -3.56
N ALA A 84 -35.15 -12.97 -3.62
CA ALA A 84 -35.35 -14.36 -4.06
C ALA A 84 -34.81 -14.56 -5.49
N ASN A 85 -35.09 -13.62 -6.39
CA ASN A 85 -34.62 -13.70 -7.78
C ASN A 85 -33.11 -13.56 -7.88
N TYR A 86 -32.48 -12.64 -7.12
CA TYR A 86 -31.02 -12.52 -7.10
C TYR A 86 -30.35 -13.77 -6.53
N ARG A 87 -30.88 -14.34 -5.44
CA ARG A 87 -30.36 -15.59 -4.85
C ARG A 87 -30.48 -16.76 -5.82
N GLU A 88 -31.64 -16.88 -6.48
CA GLU A 88 -31.81 -17.91 -7.50
C GLU A 88 -30.83 -17.70 -8.68
N ALA A 89 -30.65 -16.49 -9.17
CA ALA A 89 -29.68 -16.20 -10.20
C ALA A 89 -28.25 -16.60 -9.77
N LEU A 90 -27.86 -16.27 -8.53
CA LEU A 90 -26.53 -16.63 -7.99
C LEU A 90 -26.35 -18.14 -7.84
N SER A 91 -27.41 -18.93 -7.69
CA SER A 91 -27.30 -20.40 -7.63
C SER A 91 -26.86 -21.03 -8.95
N PHE A 92 -27.04 -20.33 -10.08
CA PHE A 92 -26.58 -20.74 -11.41
C PHE A 92 -25.24 -20.08 -11.81
N LEU A 93 -24.82 -19.04 -11.08
CA LEU A 93 -23.62 -18.27 -11.39
C LEU A 93 -22.46 -18.74 -10.51
N ASN A 94 -21.38 -19.12 -11.16
CA ASN A 94 -20.13 -19.48 -10.48
C ASN A 94 -19.13 -18.33 -10.63
N PRO A 95 -18.61 -17.76 -9.53
CA PRO A 95 -17.64 -16.65 -9.60
C PRO A 95 -16.38 -17.02 -10.39
N THR A 96 -16.01 -18.29 -10.42
CA THR A 96 -14.86 -18.77 -11.18
C THR A 96 -15.13 -18.93 -12.68
N LEU A 97 -16.37 -19.24 -13.09
CA LEU A 97 -16.71 -19.48 -14.49
C LEU A 97 -17.38 -18.28 -15.16
N LEU A 98 -18.17 -17.52 -14.41
CA LEU A 98 -18.98 -16.40 -14.88
C LEU A 98 -18.81 -15.16 -13.98
N PRO A 99 -17.57 -14.68 -13.77
CA PRO A 99 -17.30 -13.64 -12.78
C PRO A 99 -18.04 -12.33 -13.06
N ALA A 100 -18.20 -11.92 -14.32
CA ALA A 100 -18.88 -10.67 -14.66
C ALA A 100 -20.37 -10.69 -14.29
N ASP A 101 -21.06 -11.80 -14.60
CA ASP A 101 -22.49 -11.97 -14.26
C ASP A 101 -22.66 -12.13 -12.75
N THR A 102 -21.77 -12.88 -12.10
CA THR A 102 -21.75 -13.07 -10.63
C THR A 102 -21.50 -11.74 -9.91
N LEU A 103 -20.51 -10.94 -10.36
CA LEU A 103 -20.23 -9.61 -9.79
C LEU A 103 -21.46 -8.70 -9.88
N ARG A 104 -22.12 -8.66 -11.03
CA ARG A 104 -23.29 -7.81 -11.25
C ARG A 104 -24.43 -8.21 -10.32
N THR A 105 -24.80 -9.50 -10.27
CA THR A 105 -25.91 -10.00 -9.46
C THR A 105 -25.61 -9.91 -7.96
N GLY A 106 -24.39 -10.29 -7.55
CA GLY A 106 -23.95 -10.16 -6.15
C GLY A 106 -23.95 -8.70 -5.67
N ARG A 107 -23.48 -7.76 -6.52
CA ARG A 107 -23.56 -6.33 -6.21
C ARG A 107 -25.01 -5.83 -6.12
N ASN A 108 -25.91 -6.29 -6.97
CA ASN A 108 -27.31 -5.90 -6.91
C ASN A 108 -27.98 -6.37 -5.61
N LEU A 109 -27.74 -7.62 -5.21
CA LEU A 109 -28.21 -8.17 -3.92
C LEU A 109 -27.58 -7.39 -2.75
N GLY A 110 -26.28 -7.16 -2.78
CA GLY A 110 -25.57 -6.41 -1.76
C GLY A 110 -26.08 -4.98 -1.61
N ASN A 111 -26.26 -4.26 -2.73
CA ASN A 111 -26.77 -2.90 -2.73
C ASN A 111 -28.20 -2.83 -2.14
N LEU A 112 -29.07 -3.79 -2.50
CA LEU A 112 -30.41 -3.85 -1.94
C LEU A 112 -30.36 -4.03 -0.42
N GLY A 113 -29.61 -5.01 0.08
CA GLY A 113 -29.44 -5.24 1.52
C GLY A 113 -28.88 -4.02 2.22
N PHE A 114 -27.85 -3.39 1.64
CA PHE A 114 -27.18 -2.20 2.21
C PHE A 114 -28.13 -1.01 2.32
N GLN A 115 -28.92 -0.73 1.29
CA GLN A 115 -29.89 0.37 1.26
C GLN A 115 -31.02 0.18 2.30
N GLN A 116 -31.37 -1.05 2.60
CA GLN A 116 -32.42 -1.38 3.59
C GLN A 116 -31.86 -1.55 5.01
N GLY A 117 -30.54 -1.53 5.21
CA GLY A 117 -29.92 -1.85 6.49
C GLY A 117 -29.97 -3.33 6.85
N TRP A 118 -30.21 -4.20 5.87
CA TRP A 118 -30.20 -5.66 6.03
C TRP A 118 -28.80 -6.19 5.81
N TRP A 119 -27.98 -6.08 6.86
CA TRP A 119 -26.55 -6.27 6.76
C TRP A 119 -26.16 -7.70 6.38
N ASP A 120 -26.90 -8.71 6.81
CA ASP A 120 -26.72 -10.11 6.43
C ASP A 120 -26.87 -10.31 4.91
N ILE A 121 -27.89 -9.71 4.29
CA ILE A 121 -28.12 -9.74 2.84
C ILE A 121 -27.03 -8.94 2.10
N ALA A 122 -26.65 -7.81 2.66
CA ALA A 122 -25.58 -7.00 2.09
C ALA A 122 -24.25 -7.79 2.06
N ILE A 123 -23.89 -8.43 3.17
CA ILE A 123 -22.68 -9.26 3.30
C ILE A 123 -22.74 -10.45 2.33
N GLU A 124 -23.89 -11.15 2.24
CA GLU A 124 -24.07 -12.25 1.30
C GLU A 124 -23.76 -11.81 -0.14
N GLY A 125 -24.41 -10.74 -0.60
CA GLY A 125 -24.28 -10.26 -1.97
C GLY A 125 -22.85 -9.74 -2.28
N TYR A 126 -22.31 -8.92 -1.39
CA TYR A 126 -20.98 -8.34 -1.63
C TYR A 126 -19.85 -9.37 -1.48
N SER A 127 -19.99 -10.39 -0.62
CA SER A 127 -18.98 -11.45 -0.50
C SER A 127 -18.81 -12.21 -1.82
N VAL A 128 -19.90 -12.62 -2.45
CA VAL A 128 -19.87 -13.26 -3.76
C VAL A 128 -19.34 -12.31 -4.85
N ALA A 129 -19.68 -11.03 -4.77
CA ALA A 129 -19.20 -10.02 -5.69
C ALA A 129 -17.66 -9.81 -5.57
N VAL A 130 -17.11 -9.78 -4.33
CA VAL A 130 -15.66 -9.69 -4.10
C VAL A 130 -14.92 -10.90 -4.68
N GLU A 131 -15.43 -12.11 -4.51
CA GLU A 131 -14.86 -13.32 -5.11
C GLU A 131 -14.81 -13.21 -6.64
N ALA A 132 -15.89 -12.74 -7.25
CA ALA A 132 -15.96 -12.52 -8.69
C ALA A 132 -14.98 -11.44 -9.19
N VAL A 133 -14.76 -10.35 -8.42
CA VAL A 133 -13.76 -9.33 -8.72
C VAL A 133 -12.36 -9.92 -8.70
N GLU A 134 -12.02 -10.70 -7.69
CA GLU A 134 -10.71 -11.32 -7.56
C GLU A 134 -10.43 -12.31 -8.69
N GLN A 135 -11.44 -13.09 -9.07
CA GLN A 135 -11.33 -13.98 -10.21
C GLN A 135 -11.16 -13.23 -11.53
N SER A 136 -11.91 -12.14 -11.72
CA SER A 136 -11.77 -11.29 -12.91
C SER A 136 -10.36 -10.70 -13.01
N ARG A 137 -9.78 -10.26 -11.88
CA ARG A 137 -8.39 -9.77 -11.83
C ARG A 137 -7.38 -10.87 -12.16
N ALA A 138 -7.59 -12.07 -11.63
CA ALA A 138 -6.69 -13.21 -11.90
C ALA A 138 -6.64 -13.53 -13.39
N TRP A 139 -7.73 -13.31 -14.12
CA TRP A 139 -7.81 -13.55 -15.58
C TRP A 139 -7.32 -12.38 -16.42
N ALA A 140 -7.23 -11.18 -15.87
CA ALA A 140 -6.83 -10.00 -16.63
C ALA A 140 -5.41 -10.15 -17.19
N THR A 141 -5.27 -9.87 -18.50
CA THR A 141 -4.04 -10.10 -19.28
C THR A 141 -3.04 -8.95 -19.18
N SER A 142 -3.49 -7.77 -18.69
CA SER A 142 -2.63 -6.60 -18.54
C SER A 142 -2.80 -5.95 -17.16
N GLU A 143 -1.78 -5.21 -16.71
CA GLU A 143 -1.85 -4.42 -15.48
C GLU A 143 -2.95 -3.37 -15.54
N ALA A 144 -3.03 -2.63 -16.65
CA ALA A 144 -4.04 -1.61 -16.84
C ALA A 144 -5.46 -2.17 -16.66
N LEU A 145 -5.73 -3.38 -17.22
CA LEU A 145 -7.01 -4.05 -17.05
C LEU A 145 -7.27 -4.46 -15.59
N ARG A 146 -6.25 -4.98 -14.88
CA ARG A 146 -6.38 -5.33 -13.46
C ARG A 146 -6.68 -4.12 -12.60
N GLN A 147 -5.98 -3.01 -12.82
CA GLN A 147 -6.23 -1.75 -12.12
C GLN A 147 -7.65 -1.21 -12.41
N GLU A 148 -8.08 -1.29 -13.67
CA GLU A 148 -9.43 -0.86 -14.06
C GLU A 148 -10.52 -1.71 -13.39
N ILE A 149 -10.34 -3.03 -13.30
CA ILE A 149 -11.26 -3.93 -12.58
C ILE A 149 -11.37 -3.53 -11.11
N VAL A 150 -10.25 -3.30 -10.43
CA VAL A 150 -10.27 -2.87 -9.01
C VAL A 150 -10.89 -1.50 -8.88
N ARG A 151 -10.51 -0.54 -9.70
CA ARG A 151 -11.05 0.82 -9.68
C ARG A 151 -12.56 0.85 -9.81
N LYS A 152 -13.14 0.05 -10.71
CA LYS A 152 -14.59 -0.07 -10.89
C LYS A 152 -15.30 -0.84 -9.78
N SER A 153 -14.56 -1.63 -9.01
CA SER A 153 -15.12 -2.56 -8.03
C SER A 153 -14.77 -2.19 -6.58
N ILE A 154 -14.01 -1.12 -6.34
CA ILE A 154 -13.59 -0.75 -4.99
C ILE A 154 -14.78 -0.55 -4.05
N GLY A 155 -15.88 0.03 -4.54
CA GLY A 155 -17.10 0.22 -3.76
C GLY A 155 -17.72 -1.08 -3.26
N VAL A 156 -17.46 -2.23 -3.90
CA VAL A 156 -17.92 -3.53 -3.41
C VAL A 156 -17.18 -3.93 -2.13
N TYR A 157 -15.85 -3.69 -2.08
CA TYR A 157 -15.06 -3.90 -0.88
C TYR A 157 -15.45 -2.93 0.23
N GLU A 158 -15.56 -1.63 -0.08
CA GLU A 158 -15.97 -0.59 0.87
C GLU A 158 -17.31 -0.91 1.52
N ASN A 159 -18.31 -1.30 0.72
CA ASN A 159 -19.63 -1.62 1.21
C ASN A 159 -19.67 -2.93 2.00
N LEU A 160 -18.89 -3.95 1.62
CA LEU A 160 -18.75 -5.18 2.41
C LEU A 160 -18.15 -4.89 3.78
N ILE A 161 -17.07 -4.09 3.83
CA ILE A 161 -16.45 -3.68 5.09
C ILE A 161 -17.43 -2.93 5.95
N GLN A 162 -18.16 -1.95 5.38
CA GLN A 162 -19.13 -1.15 6.12
C GLN A 162 -20.29 -2.01 6.63
N ALA A 163 -20.82 -2.93 5.80
CA ALA A 163 -21.88 -3.84 6.21
C ALA A 163 -21.42 -4.76 7.35
N ALA A 164 -20.21 -5.31 7.26
CA ALA A 164 -19.63 -6.15 8.29
C ALA A 164 -19.41 -5.38 9.62
N VAL A 165 -18.93 -4.13 9.55
CA VAL A 165 -18.81 -3.27 10.74
C VAL A 165 -20.19 -3.00 11.36
N ASN A 166 -21.20 -2.69 10.55
CA ASN A 166 -22.56 -2.43 11.02
C ASN A 166 -23.24 -3.67 11.63
N GLN A 167 -22.89 -4.86 11.11
CA GLN A 167 -23.34 -6.14 11.66
C GLN A 167 -22.61 -6.52 12.96
N GLY A 168 -21.42 -5.93 13.21
CA GLY A 168 -20.54 -6.31 14.31
C GLY A 168 -19.57 -7.45 13.97
N ASP A 169 -19.53 -7.94 12.70
CA ASP A 169 -18.53 -8.92 12.25
C ASP A 169 -17.21 -8.23 11.89
N LEU A 170 -16.50 -7.79 12.93
CA LEU A 170 -15.23 -7.09 12.80
C LEU A 170 -14.12 -7.99 12.21
N SER A 171 -14.27 -9.31 12.38
CA SER A 171 -13.35 -10.29 11.80
C SER A 171 -13.46 -10.32 10.27
N LEU A 172 -14.68 -10.38 9.75
CA LEU A 172 -14.91 -10.29 8.30
C LEU A 172 -14.48 -8.93 7.74
N ALA A 173 -14.80 -7.86 8.46
CA ALA A 173 -14.41 -6.51 8.05
C ALA A 173 -12.87 -6.38 7.90
N LEU A 174 -12.10 -6.76 8.92
CA LEU A 174 -10.63 -6.70 8.88
C LEU A 174 -10.04 -7.60 7.78
N ARG A 175 -10.54 -8.83 7.64
CA ARG A 175 -10.10 -9.74 6.57
C ARG A 175 -10.38 -9.18 5.18
N THR A 176 -11.51 -8.50 5.01
CA THR A 176 -11.87 -7.84 3.74
C THR A 176 -10.96 -6.64 3.47
N VAL A 177 -10.61 -5.86 4.50
CA VAL A 177 -9.60 -4.78 4.39
C VAL A 177 -8.28 -5.34 3.88
N GLU A 178 -7.78 -6.39 4.50
CA GLU A 178 -6.49 -6.99 4.09
C GLU A 178 -6.56 -7.62 2.69
N ARG A 179 -7.71 -8.18 2.28
CA ARG A 179 -7.93 -8.64 0.90
C ARG A 179 -7.87 -7.50 -0.13
N SER A 180 -8.32 -6.30 0.24
CA SER A 180 -8.30 -5.16 -0.68
C SER A 180 -6.91 -4.60 -0.92
N ARG A 181 -5.95 -4.88 -0.02
CA ARG A 181 -4.57 -4.33 -0.02
C ARG A 181 -3.60 -5.13 -0.87
N SER A 182 -2.43 -4.54 -1.12
CA SER A 182 -1.30 -5.15 -1.85
C SER A 182 -1.65 -5.65 -3.26
N LYS A 183 -2.71 -5.10 -3.87
CA LYS A 183 -3.15 -5.50 -5.20
C LYS A 183 -2.29 -4.89 -6.31
N ARG A 184 -1.99 -3.59 -6.22
CA ARG A 184 -1.16 -2.89 -7.21
C ARG A 184 0.28 -3.38 -7.19
N LEU A 185 0.82 -3.59 -5.99
CA LEU A 185 2.19 -4.09 -5.83
C LEU A 185 2.33 -5.48 -6.44
N ALA A 186 1.37 -6.38 -6.16
CA ALA A 186 1.31 -7.69 -6.80
C ALA A 186 1.21 -7.57 -8.34
N ASP A 187 0.38 -6.65 -8.83
CA ASP A 187 0.19 -6.43 -10.26
C ASP A 187 1.46 -5.85 -10.93
N LEU A 188 2.12 -4.88 -10.31
CA LEU A 188 3.38 -4.29 -10.81
C LEU A 188 4.49 -5.33 -10.90
N ILE A 189 4.57 -6.22 -9.92
CA ILE A 189 5.54 -7.32 -9.93
C ILE A 189 5.15 -8.39 -10.98
N ALA A 190 3.85 -8.56 -11.27
CA ALA A 190 3.33 -9.53 -12.24
C ALA A 190 3.58 -9.13 -13.68
N VAL A 191 3.79 -7.86 -13.96
CA VAL A 191 3.91 -7.35 -15.34
C VAL A 191 5.32 -7.57 -15.85
N GLY A 192 5.43 -8.26 -16.95
CA GLY A 192 6.71 -8.51 -17.64
C GLY A 192 7.51 -7.26 -18.01
N ASP A 193 6.96 -6.05 -17.83
CA ASP A 193 7.66 -4.79 -18.08
C ASP A 193 8.77 -4.49 -17.05
N LEU A 194 8.70 -5.07 -15.84
CA LEU A 194 9.84 -5.08 -14.90
C LEU A 194 11.01 -5.92 -15.43
N TYR A 195 10.76 -6.74 -16.43
CA TYR A 195 11.65 -7.72 -16.99
C TYR A 195 12.05 -7.44 -18.46
N ALA A 196 11.51 -6.37 -19.04
CA ALA A 196 11.67 -6.05 -20.46
C ALA A 196 13.11 -5.59 -20.82
N ASP A 197 13.94 -5.24 -19.87
CA ASP A 197 15.29 -4.73 -20.08
C ASP A 197 16.39 -5.80 -20.28
N GLY A 198 15.99 -7.08 -20.40
CA GLY A 198 16.90 -8.18 -20.74
C GLY A 198 17.85 -8.64 -19.64
N ARG A 199 17.70 -8.12 -18.40
CA ARG A 199 18.58 -8.43 -17.27
C ARG A 199 18.22 -9.74 -16.55
N ILE A 200 17.14 -10.42 -16.94
CA ILE A 200 16.69 -11.65 -16.32
C ILE A 200 17.14 -12.85 -17.14
N PRO A 201 17.48 -13.98 -16.49
CA PRO A 201 17.79 -15.20 -17.20
C PRO A 201 16.70 -15.58 -18.20
N PRO A 202 17.04 -15.99 -19.42
CA PRO A 202 16.05 -16.31 -20.46
C PRO A 202 15.01 -17.37 -20.04
N GLU A 203 15.40 -18.28 -19.16
CA GLU A 203 14.52 -19.31 -18.60
C GLU A 203 13.39 -18.72 -17.76
N ILE A 204 13.71 -17.70 -16.96
CA ILE A 204 12.73 -17.00 -16.12
C ILE A 204 11.79 -16.15 -16.98
N GLN A 205 12.31 -15.50 -18.02
CA GLN A 205 11.48 -14.80 -19.01
C GLN A 205 10.50 -15.78 -19.68
N ALA A 206 10.96 -16.98 -20.03
CA ALA A 206 10.11 -18.00 -20.62
C ALA A 206 8.95 -18.42 -19.69
N TRP A 207 9.19 -18.57 -18.38
CA TRP A 207 8.14 -18.90 -17.42
C TRP A 207 7.10 -17.76 -17.29
N TYR A 208 7.53 -16.50 -17.23
CA TYR A 208 6.60 -15.36 -17.22
C TYR A 208 5.79 -15.29 -18.51
N GLN A 209 6.42 -15.54 -19.65
CA GLN A 209 5.72 -15.58 -20.93
C GLN A 209 4.68 -16.71 -20.95
N GLN A 210 5.02 -17.88 -20.40
CA GLN A 210 4.10 -19.00 -20.29
C GLN A 210 2.89 -18.67 -19.39
N VAL A 211 3.08 -17.99 -18.27
CA VAL A 211 1.97 -17.49 -17.43
C VAL A 211 1.07 -16.57 -18.26
N LYS A 212 1.64 -15.61 -18.98
CA LYS A 212 0.89 -14.66 -19.81
C LYS A 212 0.08 -15.36 -20.91
N GLU A 213 0.69 -16.27 -21.64
CA GLU A 213 0.04 -17.05 -22.70
C GLU A 213 -1.06 -17.95 -22.15
N SER A 214 -0.80 -18.65 -21.04
CA SER A 214 -1.80 -19.49 -20.39
C SER A 214 -3.02 -18.69 -19.96
N ARG A 215 -2.83 -17.50 -19.38
CA ARG A 215 -3.92 -16.58 -19.00
C ARG A 215 -4.68 -16.05 -20.20
N GLN A 216 -3.98 -15.74 -21.29
CA GLN A 216 -4.63 -15.31 -22.52
C GLN A 216 -5.52 -16.41 -23.11
N ILE A 217 -5.04 -17.65 -23.14
CA ILE A 217 -5.83 -18.83 -23.58
C ILE A 217 -7.04 -19.02 -22.66
N GLN A 218 -6.85 -18.96 -21.34
CA GLN A 218 -7.94 -19.07 -20.37
C GLN A 218 -9.00 -17.96 -20.57
N SER A 219 -8.57 -16.72 -20.80
CA SER A 219 -9.46 -15.58 -21.07
C SER A 219 -10.28 -15.79 -22.36
N GLN A 220 -9.63 -16.23 -23.43
CA GLN A 220 -10.29 -16.52 -24.70
C GLN A 220 -11.29 -17.67 -24.60
N LEU A 221 -10.93 -18.76 -23.93
CA LEU A 221 -11.81 -19.94 -23.76
C LEU A 221 -13.00 -19.65 -22.87
N ARG A 222 -12.86 -18.75 -21.91
CA ARG A 222 -13.93 -18.35 -20.99
C ARG A 222 -14.78 -17.20 -21.52
N GLN A 223 -14.46 -16.65 -22.71
CA GLN A 223 -15.17 -15.50 -23.34
C GLN A 223 -15.45 -14.37 -22.31
N ASN A 224 -14.40 -13.85 -21.68
CA ASN A 224 -14.55 -12.86 -20.64
C ASN A 224 -15.00 -11.51 -21.23
N PRO A 225 -16.23 -11.01 -20.95
CA PRO A 225 -16.68 -9.69 -21.42
C PRO A 225 -15.86 -8.52 -20.86
N LEU A 226 -15.02 -8.77 -19.83
CA LEU A 226 -14.18 -7.77 -19.20
C LEU A 226 -12.95 -7.38 -20.02
N ASP A 227 -12.58 -8.18 -21.01
CA ASP A 227 -11.47 -7.87 -21.93
C ASP A 227 -11.87 -6.89 -23.06
N GLN A 228 -13.14 -6.47 -23.11
CA GLN A 228 -13.58 -5.45 -24.06
C GLN A 228 -13.43 -4.05 -23.44
N PRO A 229 -12.86 -3.07 -24.17
CA PRO A 229 -12.79 -1.69 -23.69
C PRO A 229 -14.20 -1.12 -23.51
N GLY A 230 -14.57 -0.87 -22.26
CA GLY A 230 -15.87 -0.35 -21.84
C GLY A 230 -16.74 -1.44 -21.23
N PHE A 231 -16.72 -1.51 -19.90
CA PHE A 231 -17.74 -2.24 -19.14
C PHE A 231 -19.13 -1.71 -19.52
N PRO A 232 -20.01 -2.48 -20.16
CA PRO A 232 -21.38 -2.01 -20.32
C PRO A 232 -21.99 -1.90 -18.92
N GLN A 233 -22.38 -0.71 -18.53
CA GLN A 233 -23.12 -0.51 -17.28
C GLN A 233 -24.50 -1.20 -17.31
N LYS A 234 -24.94 -1.63 -18.49
CA LYS A 234 -26.20 -2.34 -18.70
C LYS A 234 -26.01 -3.48 -19.69
N PRO A 235 -26.60 -4.66 -19.44
CA PRO A 235 -26.53 -5.78 -20.38
C PRO A 235 -27.28 -5.42 -21.65
N GLN A 236 -26.57 -5.38 -22.78
CA GLN A 236 -27.23 -5.38 -24.07
C GLN A 236 -27.80 -6.79 -24.31
N PRO A 237 -29.00 -6.90 -24.92
CA PRO A 237 -29.55 -8.20 -25.30
C PRO A 237 -28.55 -8.90 -26.21
N ALA A 238 -28.24 -10.16 -25.88
CA ALA A 238 -27.35 -10.97 -26.67
C ALA A 238 -27.80 -11.02 -28.15
N PRO A 239 -26.89 -10.96 -29.13
CA PRO A 239 -27.25 -11.12 -30.51
C PRO A 239 -27.88 -12.51 -30.74
N ILE A 240 -28.96 -12.55 -31.48
CA ILE A 240 -29.57 -13.82 -31.93
C ILE A 240 -28.61 -14.44 -32.96
N GLY A 241 -27.84 -15.36 -32.54
CA GLY A 241 -26.94 -16.09 -33.41
C GLY A 241 -26.14 -17.09 -32.60
N ASN A 242 -26.22 -18.33 -32.98
CA ASN A 242 -25.47 -19.46 -32.48
C ASN A 242 -23.98 -19.12 -32.24
N THR A 243 -23.64 -18.63 -31.08
CA THR A 243 -22.33 -18.81 -30.52
C THR A 243 -22.46 -19.60 -29.22
N ARG A 244 -22.88 -20.88 -29.35
CA ARG A 244 -22.33 -21.87 -28.43
C ARG A 244 -20.84 -21.82 -28.65
N ALA A 245 -20.13 -21.00 -27.92
CA ALA A 245 -18.71 -21.21 -27.72
C ALA A 245 -18.62 -22.62 -27.14
N SER A 246 -18.09 -23.53 -27.94
CA SER A 246 -17.78 -24.85 -27.44
C SER A 246 -16.75 -24.66 -26.32
N PHE A 247 -17.24 -24.65 -25.10
CA PHE A 247 -16.39 -24.72 -23.93
C PHE A 247 -15.51 -25.96 -24.13
N ALA A 248 -14.22 -25.77 -24.24
CA ALA A 248 -13.25 -26.84 -24.41
C ALA A 248 -12.57 -27.10 -23.06
N PRO A 249 -13.19 -27.93 -22.17
CA PRO A 249 -12.70 -28.14 -20.82
C PRO A 249 -11.27 -28.64 -20.78
N GLU A 250 -10.89 -29.48 -21.73
CA GLU A 250 -9.53 -30.03 -21.82
C GLU A 250 -8.48 -28.95 -22.12
N GLN A 251 -8.78 -28.01 -23.01
CA GLN A 251 -7.87 -26.91 -23.32
C GLN A 251 -7.75 -25.93 -22.12
N LEU A 252 -8.85 -25.68 -21.42
CA LEU A 252 -8.85 -24.86 -20.22
C LEU A 252 -7.99 -25.51 -19.13
N HIS A 253 -8.21 -26.81 -18.85
CA HIS A 253 -7.40 -27.55 -17.87
C HIS A 253 -5.92 -27.60 -18.25
N ALA A 254 -5.61 -27.73 -19.54
CA ALA A 254 -4.22 -27.69 -20.02
C ALA A 254 -3.57 -26.32 -19.77
N ALA A 255 -4.29 -25.23 -20.05
CA ALA A 255 -3.80 -23.88 -19.81
C ALA A 255 -3.62 -23.59 -18.29
N GLU A 256 -4.55 -24.05 -17.45
CA GLU A 256 -4.43 -23.94 -15.99
C GLU A 256 -3.25 -24.76 -15.44
N ALA A 257 -3.01 -25.95 -15.98
CA ALA A 257 -1.86 -26.77 -15.60
C ALA A 257 -0.54 -26.13 -16.02
N ALA A 258 -0.46 -25.55 -17.21
CA ALA A 258 0.70 -24.83 -17.70
C ALA A 258 1.01 -23.58 -16.86
N GLU A 259 -0.02 -22.84 -16.47
CA GLU A 259 0.14 -21.68 -15.56
C GLU A 259 0.67 -22.12 -14.19
N ARG A 260 0.11 -23.16 -13.59
CA ARG A 260 0.60 -23.71 -12.30
C ARG A 260 2.06 -24.13 -12.38
N GLN A 261 2.43 -24.86 -13.44
CA GLN A 261 3.83 -25.29 -13.65
C GLN A 261 4.79 -24.11 -13.75
N ALA A 262 4.39 -23.06 -14.48
CA ALA A 262 5.19 -21.84 -14.61
C ALA A 262 5.34 -21.11 -13.26
N TRP A 263 4.25 -21.02 -12.46
CA TRP A 263 4.32 -20.46 -11.12
C TRP A 263 5.18 -21.25 -10.15
N ASP A 264 5.14 -22.58 -10.19
CA ASP A 264 6.01 -23.45 -9.37
C ASP A 264 7.49 -23.24 -9.70
N ALA A 265 7.82 -23.04 -10.98
CA ALA A 265 9.17 -22.71 -11.39
C ALA A 265 9.61 -21.32 -10.95
N LEU A 266 8.74 -20.32 -11.11
CA LEU A 266 8.98 -18.95 -10.65
C LEU A 266 9.11 -18.88 -9.12
N TYR A 267 8.32 -19.65 -8.37
CA TYR A 267 8.41 -19.74 -6.92
C TYR A 267 9.80 -20.20 -6.43
N ARG A 268 10.39 -21.15 -7.13
CA ARG A 268 11.75 -21.65 -6.82
C ARG A 268 12.82 -20.57 -7.07
N PHE A 269 12.57 -19.68 -8.00
CA PHE A 269 13.47 -18.58 -8.34
C PHE A 269 13.24 -17.33 -7.48
N ASP A 270 11.99 -16.92 -7.32
CA ASP A 270 11.57 -15.74 -6.56
C ASP A 270 10.26 -16.03 -5.79
N ALA A 271 10.41 -16.59 -4.59
CA ALA A 271 9.29 -16.93 -3.72
C ALA A 271 8.44 -15.70 -3.35
N ILE A 272 9.06 -14.51 -3.21
CA ILE A 272 8.37 -13.27 -2.85
C ILE A 272 7.37 -12.89 -3.94
N THR A 273 7.83 -12.84 -5.18
CA THR A 273 6.98 -12.55 -6.32
C THR A 273 5.84 -13.55 -6.44
N ALA A 274 6.15 -14.83 -6.35
CA ALA A 274 5.15 -15.89 -6.46
C ALA A 274 4.10 -15.81 -5.33
N GLN A 275 4.50 -15.59 -4.09
CA GLN A 275 3.58 -15.42 -2.97
C GLN A 275 2.67 -14.19 -3.11
N LEU A 276 3.20 -13.08 -3.64
CA LEU A 276 2.40 -11.88 -3.85
C LEU A 276 1.34 -12.03 -4.94
N GLN A 277 1.60 -12.88 -5.93
CA GLN A 277 0.75 -13.04 -7.12
C GLN A 277 -0.25 -14.19 -7.04
N GLN A 278 0.02 -15.20 -6.23
CA GLN A 278 -0.95 -16.29 -6.06
C GLN A 278 -2.22 -15.79 -5.39
N PRO A 279 -3.41 -16.23 -5.85
CA PRO A 279 -4.64 -16.04 -5.10
C PRO A 279 -4.47 -16.70 -3.74
N GLN A 280 -4.33 -15.89 -2.70
CA GLN A 280 -4.21 -16.41 -1.36
C GLN A 280 -5.62 -16.67 -0.77
N PRO A 281 -5.82 -17.74 0.00
CA PRO A 281 -7.01 -17.87 0.81
C PRO A 281 -7.14 -16.65 1.73
N GLN A 282 -8.36 -16.37 2.17
CA GLN A 282 -8.58 -15.28 3.12
C GLN A 282 -7.73 -15.51 4.36
N PRO A 283 -6.93 -14.52 4.82
CA PRO A 283 -6.17 -14.68 6.04
C PRO A 283 -7.14 -14.94 7.20
N GLN A 284 -6.86 -15.97 7.98
CA GLN A 284 -7.64 -16.24 9.17
C GLN A 284 -7.21 -15.31 10.30
N LEU A 285 -8.09 -15.06 11.26
CA LEU A 285 -7.82 -14.12 12.35
C LEU A 285 -6.67 -14.57 13.25
N ASP A 286 -6.52 -15.87 13.47
CA ASP A 286 -5.41 -16.47 14.21
C ASP A 286 -4.08 -16.30 13.47
N GLU A 287 -4.05 -16.38 12.14
CA GLU A 287 -2.87 -16.08 11.33
C GLU A 287 -2.47 -14.60 11.48
N LEU A 288 -3.44 -13.68 11.46
CA LEU A 288 -3.19 -12.25 11.66
C LEU A 288 -2.68 -11.96 13.07
N THR A 289 -3.25 -12.59 14.11
CA THR A 289 -2.80 -12.42 15.49
C THR A 289 -1.44 -13.04 15.75
N ALA A 290 -1.08 -14.12 15.05
CA ALA A 290 0.26 -14.70 15.09
C ALA A 290 1.34 -13.72 14.60
N LEU A 291 0.97 -12.71 13.80
CA LEU A 291 1.88 -11.65 13.38
C LEU A 291 2.26 -10.67 14.52
N LEU A 292 1.57 -10.63 15.63
CA LEU A 292 1.91 -9.77 16.76
C LEU A 292 3.03 -10.42 17.59
N PRO A 293 4.14 -9.71 17.90
CA PRO A 293 5.27 -10.29 18.63
C PRO A 293 4.94 -10.55 20.11
N SER A 294 4.11 -9.71 20.73
CA SER A 294 3.84 -9.74 22.17
C SER A 294 2.40 -9.33 22.49
N PRO A 295 1.88 -9.64 23.69
CA PRO A 295 0.60 -9.10 24.15
C PRO A 295 0.58 -7.57 24.31
N GLN A 296 1.73 -6.91 24.42
CA GLN A 296 1.88 -5.47 24.49
C GLN A 296 1.94 -4.78 23.12
N THR A 297 1.87 -5.57 22.04
CA THR A 297 1.82 -5.05 20.67
C THR A 297 0.39 -5.08 20.14
N ALA A 298 -0.06 -3.96 19.55
CA ALA A 298 -1.30 -3.91 18.79
C ALA A 298 -1.03 -3.53 17.33
N LEU A 299 -1.85 -4.06 16.42
CA LEU A 299 -1.86 -3.65 15.02
C LEU A 299 -3.05 -2.73 14.79
N LEU A 300 -2.78 -1.55 14.23
CA LEU A 300 -3.79 -0.58 13.81
C LEU A 300 -3.86 -0.57 12.29
N SER A 301 -4.95 -1.11 11.75
CA SER A 301 -5.24 -1.11 10.32
C SER A 301 -6.28 -0.04 10.00
N PHE A 302 -5.87 1.00 9.26
CA PHE A 302 -6.74 2.10 8.87
C PHE A 302 -7.45 1.76 7.55
N TYR A 303 -8.72 2.09 7.44
CA TYR A 303 -9.45 1.99 6.20
C TYR A 303 -10.46 3.13 6.06
N THR A 304 -10.30 3.95 5.03
CA THR A 304 -11.18 5.09 4.74
C THR A 304 -12.08 4.76 3.58
N THR A 305 -13.38 4.76 3.82
CA THR A 305 -14.45 4.68 2.81
C THR A 305 -14.93 6.08 2.41
N ALA A 306 -15.90 6.17 1.55
CA ALA A 306 -16.53 7.44 1.20
C ALA A 306 -17.21 8.13 2.41
N THR A 307 -17.64 7.37 3.42
CA THR A 307 -18.46 7.87 4.53
C THR A 307 -17.82 7.75 5.91
N HIS A 308 -16.83 6.89 6.08
CA HIS A 308 -16.19 6.60 7.37
C HIS A 308 -14.70 6.36 7.23
N THR A 309 -13.97 6.60 8.32
CA THR A 309 -12.63 6.06 8.53
C THR A 309 -12.70 5.05 9.67
N HIS A 310 -12.37 3.81 9.37
CA HIS A 310 -12.30 2.72 10.33
C HIS A 310 -10.86 2.51 10.77
N ILE A 311 -10.63 2.38 12.07
CA ILE A 311 -9.34 2.01 12.66
C ILE A 311 -9.56 0.68 13.37
N PHE A 312 -9.18 -0.41 12.70
CA PHE A 312 -9.22 -1.74 13.28
C PHE A 312 -8.05 -1.93 14.22
N VAL A 313 -8.33 -2.38 15.44
CA VAL A 313 -7.33 -2.66 16.47
C VAL A 313 -7.27 -4.16 16.67
N LEU A 314 -6.21 -4.81 16.19
CA LEU A 314 -5.95 -6.22 16.40
C LEU A 314 -4.99 -6.40 17.58
N ARG A 315 -5.36 -7.26 18.55
CA ARG A 315 -4.56 -7.59 19.72
C ARG A 315 -4.51 -9.10 19.92
N ARG A 316 -3.50 -9.59 20.62
CA ARG A 316 -3.56 -10.97 21.14
C ARG A 316 -4.62 -11.04 22.25
N PRO A 317 -5.46 -12.07 22.28
CA PRO A 317 -6.44 -12.23 23.35
C PRO A 317 -5.73 -12.31 24.69
N ALA A 318 -6.31 -11.70 25.71
CA ALA A 318 -5.94 -11.99 27.09
C ALA A 318 -6.29 -13.46 27.39
N GLN A 319 -5.64 -14.06 28.41
CA GLN A 319 -5.92 -15.46 28.80
C GLN A 319 -7.40 -15.73 29.11
N ASP A 320 -8.18 -14.67 29.30
CA ASP A 320 -9.60 -14.70 29.70
C ASP A 320 -10.59 -14.63 28.52
N GLY A 321 -10.15 -14.76 27.24
CA GLY A 321 -11.03 -14.88 26.09
C GLY A 321 -11.63 -13.58 25.55
N GLY A 322 -10.94 -12.43 25.70
CA GLY A 322 -11.39 -11.13 25.15
C GLY A 322 -11.38 -11.08 23.63
N GLU A 323 -12.11 -10.10 23.07
CA GLU A 323 -12.18 -9.87 21.62
C GLU A 323 -10.81 -9.55 21.02
N TRP A 324 -10.50 -10.17 19.89
CA TRP A 324 -9.22 -10.05 19.19
C TRP A 324 -9.17 -8.81 18.30
N VAL A 325 -10.34 -8.39 17.79
CA VAL A 325 -10.50 -7.24 16.90
C VAL A 325 -11.51 -6.28 17.48
N ASN A 326 -11.10 -5.02 17.56
CA ASN A 326 -11.98 -3.89 17.84
C ASN A 326 -11.95 -2.94 16.64
N CYS A 327 -12.96 -2.09 16.51
CA CYS A 327 -13.02 -1.08 15.47
C CYS A 327 -13.44 0.27 16.04
N HIS A 328 -12.57 1.27 15.87
CA HIS A 328 -12.90 2.66 16.15
C HIS A 328 -13.33 3.30 14.82
N THR A 329 -14.59 3.74 14.75
CA THR A 329 -15.19 4.28 13.52
C THR A 329 -15.40 5.77 13.65
N ILE A 330 -14.85 6.52 12.70
CA ILE A 330 -14.94 7.98 12.62
C ILE A 330 -15.81 8.34 11.41
N PRO A 331 -16.93 9.07 11.59
CA PRO A 331 -17.73 9.56 10.48
C PRO A 331 -16.90 10.50 9.57
N ASN A 332 -17.01 10.27 8.27
CA ASN A 332 -16.32 11.03 7.23
C ASN A 332 -17.35 11.47 6.18
N PRO A 333 -18.23 12.46 6.49
CA PRO A 333 -19.29 12.86 5.59
C PRO A 333 -18.70 13.45 4.31
N PRO A 334 -19.18 12.98 3.14
CA PRO A 334 -18.69 13.44 1.84
C PRO A 334 -18.84 14.96 1.67
N GLU A 335 -17.88 15.57 0.98
CA GLU A 335 -17.87 17.02 0.64
C GLU A 335 -17.92 17.96 1.85
N SER A 336 -17.77 17.47 3.07
CA SER A 336 -17.71 18.30 4.27
C SER A 336 -16.28 18.74 4.55
N ALA A 337 -16.14 19.81 5.33
CA ALA A 337 -14.84 20.22 5.91
C ALA A 337 -14.21 19.13 6.80
N ASN A 338 -14.99 18.10 7.15
CA ASN A 338 -14.57 16.96 7.97
C ASN A 338 -14.12 15.75 7.13
N ASP A 339 -14.17 15.80 5.79
CA ASP A 339 -13.60 14.76 4.95
C ASP A 339 -12.08 14.67 5.18
N LEU A 340 -11.67 13.58 5.82
CA LEU A 340 -10.28 13.35 6.20
C LEU A 340 -9.34 13.36 4.99
N GLN A 341 -9.72 12.71 3.89
CA GLN A 341 -8.85 12.60 2.71
C GLN A 341 -8.70 13.95 2.01
N ASN A 342 -9.78 14.70 1.85
CA ASN A 342 -9.73 16.07 1.31
C ASN A 342 -8.93 16.99 2.22
N TRP A 343 -9.07 16.85 3.54
CA TRP A 343 -8.25 17.62 4.48
C TRP A 343 -6.76 17.29 4.33
N LEU A 344 -6.39 16.02 4.24
CA LEU A 344 -5.01 15.57 4.02
C LEU A 344 -4.45 16.10 2.70
N ILE A 345 -5.22 16.01 1.62
CA ILE A 345 -4.82 16.55 0.32
C ILE A 345 -4.50 18.04 0.43
N ASN A 346 -5.42 18.83 0.97
CA ASN A 346 -5.32 20.29 0.96
C ASN A 346 -4.33 20.84 1.99
N ASN A 347 -4.19 20.20 3.15
CA ASN A 347 -3.38 20.71 4.24
C ASN A 347 -2.01 20.05 4.40
N TRP A 348 -1.82 18.84 3.84
CA TRP A 348 -0.56 18.11 3.96
C TRP A 348 0.11 17.90 2.59
N VAL A 349 -0.58 17.26 1.65
CA VAL A 349 -0.01 16.78 0.38
C VAL A 349 0.27 17.92 -0.59
N ILE A 350 -0.75 18.71 -0.94
CA ILE A 350 -0.59 19.82 -1.91
C ILE A 350 0.45 20.83 -1.44
N PRO A 351 0.43 21.33 -0.20
CA PRO A 351 1.45 22.27 0.26
C PRO A 351 2.88 21.72 0.18
N TYR A 352 3.05 20.40 0.41
CA TYR A 352 4.34 19.76 0.25
C TYR A 352 4.79 19.65 -1.21
N ILE A 353 3.91 19.21 -2.11
CA ILE A 353 4.19 19.14 -3.56
C ILE A 353 4.60 20.50 -4.11
N GLN A 354 3.94 21.56 -3.68
CA GLN A 354 4.23 22.94 -4.11
C GLN A 354 5.65 23.40 -3.75
N ILE A 355 6.30 22.81 -2.73
CA ILE A 355 7.71 23.07 -2.43
C ILE A 355 8.58 22.68 -3.62
N ASN A 356 8.36 21.50 -4.19
CA ASN A 356 9.17 20.97 -5.29
C ASN A 356 8.84 21.61 -6.65
N GLN A 357 7.65 22.23 -6.76
CA GLN A 357 7.19 22.98 -7.95
C GLN A 357 7.65 24.45 -7.95
N ALA A 358 8.37 24.90 -6.92
CA ALA A 358 8.84 26.28 -6.84
C ALA A 358 9.95 26.54 -7.89
N GLU A 359 9.79 27.60 -8.68
CA GLU A 359 10.67 27.95 -9.80
C GLU A 359 12.09 28.35 -9.33
N THR A 360 12.19 28.99 -8.17
CA THR A 360 13.46 29.49 -7.64
C THR A 360 13.85 28.78 -6.33
N ALA A 361 15.15 28.70 -6.06
CA ALA A 361 15.68 28.19 -4.80
C ALA A 361 15.15 28.96 -3.58
N GLN A 362 14.98 30.28 -3.71
CA GLN A 362 14.46 31.15 -2.65
C GLN A 362 12.99 30.85 -2.36
N SER A 363 12.14 30.74 -3.39
CA SER A 363 10.73 30.41 -3.20
C SER A 363 10.54 28.99 -2.67
N ARG A 364 11.41 28.05 -3.05
CA ARG A 364 11.42 26.69 -2.49
C ARG A 364 11.77 26.68 -1.00
N GLN A 365 12.77 27.46 -0.61
CA GLN A 365 13.19 27.58 0.79
C GLN A 365 12.08 28.21 1.63
N GLN A 366 11.43 29.26 1.12
CA GLN A 366 10.31 29.94 1.81
C GLN A 366 9.12 29.00 2.00
N ARG A 367 8.64 28.32 0.96
CA ARG A 367 7.52 27.36 1.05
C ARG A 367 7.84 26.21 2.01
N ARG A 368 9.07 25.70 2.01
CA ARG A 368 9.53 24.69 2.97
C ARG A 368 9.47 25.20 4.39
N HIS A 369 9.87 26.44 4.63
CA HIS A 369 9.81 27.07 5.96
C HIS A 369 8.35 27.19 6.42
N GLU A 370 7.46 27.72 5.60
CA GLU A 370 6.03 27.85 5.87
C GLU A 370 5.36 26.51 6.17
N TRP A 371 5.72 25.47 5.39
CA TRP A 371 5.21 24.11 5.58
C TRP A 371 5.61 23.55 6.94
N HIS A 372 6.87 23.73 7.36
CA HIS A 372 7.35 23.30 8.68
C HIS A 372 6.73 24.11 9.82
N GLN A 373 6.54 25.42 9.66
CA GLN A 373 5.89 26.25 10.68
C GLN A 373 4.44 25.81 10.95
N ALA A 374 3.71 25.41 9.91
CA ALA A 374 2.33 24.95 10.04
C ALA A 374 2.22 23.50 10.56
N MET A 375 3.32 22.75 10.64
CA MET A 375 3.31 21.31 10.94
C MET A 375 2.68 21.01 12.30
N ALA A 376 3.06 21.70 13.36
CA ALA A 376 2.54 21.44 14.71
C ALA A 376 1.02 21.59 14.78
N THR A 377 0.47 22.67 14.17
CA THR A 377 -0.98 22.91 14.14
C THR A 377 -1.69 21.84 13.31
N ARG A 378 -1.14 21.45 12.18
CA ARG A 378 -1.72 20.40 11.33
C ARG A 378 -1.72 19.03 12.01
N LEU A 379 -0.66 18.69 12.71
CA LEU A 379 -0.57 17.44 13.48
C LEU A 379 -1.57 17.41 14.63
N GLN A 380 -1.75 18.53 15.33
CA GLN A 380 -2.76 18.64 16.38
C GLN A 380 -4.18 18.47 15.84
N GLU A 381 -4.49 19.11 14.72
CA GLU A 381 -5.78 18.97 14.06
C GLU A 381 -6.01 17.52 13.58
N LEU A 382 -4.99 16.90 13.00
CA LEU A 382 -5.08 15.52 12.54
C LEU A 382 -5.27 14.53 13.69
N ALA A 383 -4.56 14.70 14.81
CA ALA A 383 -4.75 13.87 16.00
C ALA A 383 -6.19 13.95 16.53
N THR A 384 -6.78 15.15 16.49
CA THR A 384 -8.18 15.38 16.86
C THR A 384 -9.14 14.71 15.89
N ARG A 385 -8.92 14.84 14.58
CA ARG A 385 -9.73 14.21 13.53
C ARG A 385 -9.70 12.68 13.60
N LEU A 386 -8.54 12.11 13.90
CA LEU A 386 -8.35 10.67 14.08
C LEU A 386 -8.79 10.18 15.46
N GLN A 387 -9.21 11.07 16.34
CA GLN A 387 -9.69 10.76 17.71
C GLN A 387 -8.72 9.86 18.49
N PHE A 388 -7.40 10.09 18.33
CA PHE A 388 -6.37 9.21 18.90
C PHE A 388 -6.46 9.07 20.43
N ASP A 389 -6.84 10.12 21.16
CA ASP A 389 -7.00 10.04 22.62
C ASP A 389 -8.12 9.07 23.01
N THR A 390 -9.25 9.08 22.30
CA THR A 390 -10.34 8.13 22.49
C THR A 390 -9.89 6.71 22.15
N LEU A 391 -9.20 6.54 21.03
CA LEU A 391 -8.64 5.26 20.60
C LEU A 391 -7.70 4.67 21.66
N ILE A 392 -6.80 5.51 22.21
CA ILE A 392 -5.87 5.11 23.27
C ILE A 392 -6.61 4.70 24.54
N GLN A 393 -7.60 5.47 24.95
CA GLN A 393 -8.36 5.20 26.18
C GLN A 393 -9.18 3.92 26.09
N GLN A 394 -9.83 3.69 24.94
CA GLN A 394 -10.75 2.57 24.75
C GLN A 394 -10.04 1.26 24.38
N HIS A 395 -9.00 1.33 23.56
CA HIS A 395 -8.48 0.13 22.88
C HIS A 395 -6.99 -0.15 23.08
N LEU A 396 -6.18 0.82 23.58
CA LEU A 396 -4.72 0.65 23.64
C LEU A 396 -4.18 0.60 25.09
N GLN A 397 -5.01 0.25 26.08
CA GLN A 397 -4.54 0.08 27.45
C GLN A 397 -3.58 -1.13 27.54
N GLY A 398 -2.42 -0.92 28.20
CA GLY A 398 -1.39 -1.94 28.35
C GLY A 398 -0.54 -2.20 27.08
N ILE A 399 -0.78 -1.47 26.00
CA ILE A 399 0.02 -1.53 24.77
C ILE A 399 1.22 -0.59 24.89
N THR A 400 2.37 -1.04 24.40
CA THR A 400 3.62 -0.28 24.32
C THR A 400 4.15 -0.15 22.91
N GLU A 401 3.69 -1.02 21.98
CA GLU A 401 4.11 -1.06 20.61
C GLU A 401 2.93 -1.06 19.66
N LEU A 402 3.03 -0.28 18.58
CA LEU A 402 2.01 -0.20 17.53
C LEU A 402 2.59 -0.56 16.16
N ILE A 403 1.95 -1.51 15.49
CA ILE A 403 2.15 -1.79 14.08
C ILE A 403 1.07 -1.01 13.34
N LEU A 404 1.48 -0.04 12.52
CA LEU A 404 0.56 0.81 11.77
C LEU A 404 0.48 0.37 10.33
N ILE A 405 -0.73 0.14 9.85
CA ILE A 405 -1.04 -0.04 8.43
C ILE A 405 -1.93 1.13 8.02
N PRO A 406 -1.34 2.26 7.61
CA PRO A 406 -2.09 3.43 7.15
C PRO A 406 -2.91 3.12 5.90
N HIS A 407 -3.78 4.05 5.48
CA HIS A 407 -4.57 3.93 4.26
C HIS A 407 -4.51 5.23 3.46
N LEU A 408 -4.28 5.12 2.14
CA LEU A 408 -4.22 6.25 1.22
C LEU A 408 -3.22 7.33 1.68
N PHE A 409 -3.64 8.59 1.78
CA PHE A 409 -2.75 9.70 2.17
C PHE A 409 -2.24 9.63 3.62
N LEU A 410 -2.81 8.75 4.46
CA LEU A 410 -2.27 8.52 5.80
C LEU A 410 -0.86 7.91 5.79
N HIS A 411 -0.42 7.28 4.71
CA HIS A 411 0.96 6.83 4.54
C HIS A 411 2.00 7.97 4.57
N GLN A 412 1.56 9.23 4.36
CA GLN A 412 2.42 10.41 4.39
C GLN A 412 2.58 11.03 5.78
N ILE A 413 1.84 10.51 6.76
CA ILE A 413 1.75 11.14 8.08
C ILE A 413 2.81 10.59 9.01
N PRO A 414 3.58 11.47 9.67
CA PRO A 414 4.50 11.09 10.71
C PRO A 414 3.74 10.84 12.03
N PHE A 415 3.12 9.67 12.16
CA PHE A 415 2.32 9.34 13.34
C PHE A 415 3.09 9.49 14.65
N ASP A 416 4.39 9.28 14.63
CA ASP A 416 5.26 9.51 15.80
C ASP A 416 5.14 10.92 16.38
N LEU A 417 4.78 11.90 15.54
CA LEU A 417 4.68 13.32 15.93
C LEU A 417 3.27 13.75 16.31
N LEU A 418 2.28 12.86 16.24
CA LEU A 418 0.92 13.20 16.63
C LEU A 418 0.86 13.47 18.14
N PRO A 419 0.37 14.64 18.56
CA PRO A 419 0.24 14.98 19.98
C PRO A 419 -0.94 14.24 20.62
N THR A 420 -0.77 13.86 21.87
CA THR A 420 -1.82 13.31 22.74
C THR A 420 -2.35 14.38 23.69
N ALA A 421 -3.52 14.17 24.28
CA ALA A 421 -4.12 15.08 25.26
C ALA A 421 -3.22 15.33 26.48
N GLN A 422 -2.27 14.46 26.77
CA GLN A 422 -1.31 14.62 27.86
C GLN A 422 -0.09 15.46 27.47
N GLY A 423 -0.05 16.03 26.26
CA GLY A 423 1.04 16.85 25.75
C GLY A 423 2.28 16.07 25.34
N GLN A 424 2.23 14.73 25.33
CA GLN A 424 3.27 13.86 24.81
C GLN A 424 3.02 13.56 23.32
N LEU A 425 4.06 13.24 22.59
CA LEU A 425 3.92 12.72 21.24
C LEU A 425 3.57 11.23 21.27
N LEU A 426 2.88 10.77 20.23
CA LEU A 426 2.51 9.35 20.10
C LEU A 426 3.77 8.44 20.12
N GLY A 427 4.87 8.87 19.47
CA GLY A 427 6.16 8.19 19.46
C GLY A 427 6.90 8.20 20.80
N ASP A 428 6.52 9.06 21.76
CA ASP A 428 7.05 9.02 23.14
C ASP A 428 6.33 7.96 23.99
N ARG A 429 5.04 7.74 23.67
CA ARG A 429 4.20 6.79 24.38
C ARG A 429 4.30 5.37 23.85
N PHE A 430 4.42 5.21 22.53
CA PHE A 430 4.45 3.93 21.85
C PHE A 430 5.71 3.80 20.98
N ARG A 431 6.18 2.58 20.80
CA ARG A 431 7.13 2.25 19.72
C ARG A 431 6.34 1.98 18.46
N LEU A 432 6.55 2.79 17.43
CA LEU A 432 5.77 2.79 16.19
C LEU A 432 6.57 2.20 15.03
N GLN A 433 5.95 1.25 14.35
CA GLN A 433 6.46 0.71 13.09
C GLN A 433 5.37 0.73 12.03
N PHE A 434 5.75 0.89 10.79
CA PHE A 434 4.85 0.98 9.66
C PHE A 434 5.02 -0.24 8.76
N VAL A 435 3.92 -0.74 8.23
CA VAL A 435 3.95 -1.78 7.19
C VAL A 435 2.87 -1.51 6.15
N PRO A 436 3.12 -1.85 4.88
CA PRO A 436 2.12 -1.65 3.83
C PRO A 436 0.87 -2.52 3.99
N SER A 437 1.03 -3.75 4.50
CA SER A 437 -0.05 -4.72 4.73
C SER A 437 0.42 -5.83 5.65
N THR A 438 -0.53 -6.62 6.18
CA THR A 438 -0.21 -7.82 6.97
C THR A 438 0.56 -8.86 6.16
N LYS A 439 0.32 -8.95 4.85
CA LYS A 439 1.06 -9.85 3.96
C LYS A 439 2.54 -9.51 3.91
N ILE A 440 2.89 -8.23 3.75
CA ILE A 440 4.30 -7.78 3.78
C ILE A 440 4.89 -7.95 5.18
N LEU A 441 4.12 -7.72 6.24
CA LEU A 441 4.55 -8.02 7.61
C LEU A 441 4.93 -9.49 7.77
N GLY A 442 4.11 -10.42 7.26
CA GLY A 442 4.40 -11.86 7.24
C GLY A 442 5.72 -12.17 6.55
N LEU A 443 5.91 -11.65 5.33
CA LEU A 443 7.17 -11.81 4.57
C LEU A 443 8.39 -11.31 5.35
N CYS A 444 8.28 -10.18 6.04
CA CYS A 444 9.37 -9.68 6.88
C CYS A 444 9.66 -10.58 8.07
N ARG A 445 8.63 -11.24 8.66
CA ARG A 445 8.78 -12.15 9.81
C ARG A 445 9.45 -13.46 9.45
N GLU A 446 9.17 -14.03 8.30
CA GLU A 446 9.81 -15.25 7.82
C GLU A 446 11.33 -15.10 7.70
N ARG A 447 11.82 -13.87 7.58
CA ARG A 447 13.24 -13.52 7.56
C ARG A 447 13.81 -13.36 8.99
N SER A 448 13.56 -14.32 9.89
CA SER A 448 14.07 -14.25 11.26
C SER A 448 15.58 -14.42 11.30
N GLN A 449 16.29 -13.40 11.78
CA GLN A 449 17.75 -13.41 11.86
C GLN A 449 18.23 -12.59 13.06
N PRO A 450 19.42 -12.88 13.60
CA PRO A 450 20.03 -12.12 14.67
C PRO A 450 20.35 -10.68 14.21
N SER A 451 20.83 -9.88 15.13
CA SER A 451 21.31 -8.52 14.83
C SER A 451 22.37 -8.54 13.72
N PRO A 452 22.39 -7.54 12.82
CA PRO A 452 23.35 -7.52 11.74
C PRO A 452 24.78 -7.41 12.27
N HIS A 453 25.69 -8.17 11.67
CA HIS A 453 27.12 -8.15 12.00
C HIS A 453 27.95 -7.43 10.94
N THR A 454 27.40 -7.27 9.73
CA THR A 454 28.10 -6.67 8.60
C THR A 454 27.31 -5.47 8.07
N LEU A 455 27.98 -4.30 8.06
CA LEU A 455 27.42 -3.07 7.50
C LEU A 455 28.18 -2.69 6.21
N GLY A 456 27.42 -2.24 5.20
CA GLY A 456 27.90 -1.57 4.01
C GLY A 456 27.53 -0.09 4.02
N ILE A 457 28.30 0.74 3.35
CA ILE A 457 28.06 2.18 3.25
C ILE A 457 28.15 2.61 1.79
N VAL A 458 27.15 3.39 1.36
CA VAL A 458 27.17 4.15 0.10
C VAL A 458 27.07 5.63 0.43
N GLU A 459 28.05 6.42 0.03
CA GLU A 459 28.15 7.80 0.46
C GLU A 459 28.39 8.80 -0.68
N ASN A 460 27.66 9.94 -0.58
CA ASN A 460 27.89 11.17 -1.34
C ASN A 460 28.22 10.95 -2.82
N THR A 461 27.38 10.23 -3.51
CA THR A 461 27.57 9.78 -4.89
C THR A 461 27.71 10.93 -5.90
N THR A 462 27.20 12.12 -5.59
CA THR A 462 27.28 13.35 -6.37
C THR A 462 28.37 14.33 -5.89
N GLU A 463 28.99 14.05 -4.74
CA GLU A 463 30.06 14.84 -4.10
C GLU A 463 29.66 16.27 -3.69
N ASP A 464 28.36 16.53 -3.50
CA ASP A 464 27.82 17.85 -3.16
C ASP A 464 27.14 17.93 -1.76
N LEU A 465 27.17 16.84 -0.99
CA LEU A 465 26.68 16.77 0.37
C LEU A 465 27.80 16.95 1.39
N PRO A 466 27.88 18.12 2.07
CA PRO A 466 29.06 18.47 2.85
C PRO A 466 29.23 17.72 4.18
N TYR A 467 28.14 17.18 4.78
CA TYR A 467 28.18 16.45 6.06
C TYR A 467 28.10 14.93 5.91
N THR A 468 27.70 14.42 4.73
CA THR A 468 27.61 12.99 4.46
C THR A 468 28.92 12.23 4.66
N PRO A 469 30.11 12.75 4.23
CA PRO A 469 31.37 12.06 4.51
C PRO A 469 31.67 11.94 6.01
N LEU A 470 31.29 12.94 6.81
CA LEU A 470 31.43 12.90 8.27
C LEU A 470 30.49 11.90 8.92
N GLU A 471 29.21 11.88 8.49
CA GLU A 471 28.21 10.88 8.90
C GLU A 471 28.72 9.46 8.67
N CYS A 472 29.13 9.18 7.44
CA CYS A 472 29.60 7.87 7.02
C CYS A 472 30.87 7.43 7.75
N GLU A 473 31.76 8.38 8.07
CA GLU A 473 32.95 8.09 8.86
C GLU A 473 32.62 7.72 10.32
N TRP A 474 31.72 8.46 10.97
CA TRP A 474 31.27 8.11 12.32
C TRP A 474 30.61 6.72 12.38
N VAL A 475 29.78 6.41 11.39
CA VAL A 475 29.13 5.10 11.30
C VAL A 475 30.13 4.00 10.99
N ALA A 476 31.10 4.26 10.08
CA ALA A 476 32.15 3.30 9.74
C ALA A 476 33.03 2.97 10.94
N GLN A 477 33.39 3.96 11.76
CA GLN A 477 34.13 3.76 13.01
C GLN A 477 33.31 2.96 14.02
N THR A 478 32.04 3.28 14.20
CA THR A 478 31.12 2.61 15.12
C THR A 478 30.97 1.11 14.81
N TRP A 479 30.89 0.75 13.51
CA TRP A 479 30.67 -0.61 13.05
C TRP A 479 31.96 -1.32 12.60
N ASN A 480 33.11 -0.66 12.64
CA ASN A 480 34.40 -1.14 12.08
C ASN A 480 34.25 -1.58 10.61
N VAL A 481 33.63 -0.73 9.78
CA VAL A 481 33.35 -1.04 8.37
C VAL A 481 34.65 -0.98 7.56
N PRO A 482 35.07 -2.10 6.97
CA PRO A 482 36.27 -2.10 6.13
C PRO A 482 36.03 -1.36 4.82
N ARG A 483 37.11 -0.80 4.23
CA ARG A 483 37.03 0.03 3.03
C ARG A 483 36.35 -0.67 1.84
N GLN A 484 36.50 -1.98 1.70
CA GLN A 484 35.90 -2.77 0.62
C GLN A 484 34.34 -2.78 0.68
N ARG A 485 33.76 -2.41 1.82
CA ARG A 485 32.31 -2.27 1.99
C ARG A 485 31.84 -0.82 2.00
N ARG A 486 32.70 0.10 1.53
CA ARG A 486 32.36 1.53 1.39
C ARG A 486 32.45 1.92 -0.08
N LEU A 487 31.32 2.31 -0.66
CA LEU A 487 31.22 2.89 -1.99
C LEU A 487 31.12 4.41 -1.86
N GLN A 488 31.97 5.16 -2.56
CA GLN A 488 32.10 6.61 -2.37
C GLN A 488 32.13 7.35 -3.70
N GLY A 489 31.45 8.50 -3.73
CA GLY A 489 31.55 9.48 -4.81
C GLY A 489 31.06 8.95 -6.16
N ARG A 490 31.56 9.58 -7.22
CA ARG A 490 31.09 9.38 -8.61
C ARG A 490 31.44 8.04 -9.24
N THR A 491 32.17 7.20 -8.54
CA THR A 491 32.52 5.86 -9.04
C THR A 491 31.46 4.80 -8.74
N VAL A 492 30.42 5.16 -8.00
CA VAL A 492 29.36 4.25 -7.61
C VAL A 492 28.42 4.00 -8.80
N THR A 493 28.27 2.73 -9.17
CA THR A 493 27.38 2.29 -10.24
C THR A 493 26.25 1.43 -9.70
N PRO A 494 25.13 1.24 -10.41
CA PRO A 494 24.08 0.31 -10.01
C PRO A 494 24.60 -1.10 -9.74
N ASP A 495 25.56 -1.58 -10.55
CA ASP A 495 26.16 -2.90 -10.36
C ASP A 495 26.99 -2.99 -9.08
N SER A 496 27.82 -1.98 -8.79
CA SER A 496 28.60 -1.95 -7.54
C SER A 496 27.67 -1.86 -6.31
N TYR A 497 26.59 -1.09 -6.42
CA TYR A 497 25.56 -0.98 -5.39
C TYR A 497 24.88 -2.34 -5.14
N LEU A 498 24.45 -3.02 -6.22
CA LEU A 498 23.86 -4.36 -6.16
C LEU A 498 24.83 -5.38 -5.54
N GLN A 499 26.11 -5.36 -5.93
CA GLN A 499 27.09 -6.28 -5.37
C GLN A 499 27.35 -6.04 -3.87
N LEU A 500 27.37 -4.78 -3.43
CA LEU A 500 27.47 -4.46 -2.01
C LEU A 500 26.30 -5.03 -1.21
N LEU A 501 25.07 -4.84 -1.69
CA LEU A 501 23.86 -5.33 -1.03
C LEU A 501 23.85 -6.85 -0.84
N LYS A 502 24.44 -7.60 -1.78
CA LYS A 502 24.55 -9.06 -1.69
C LYS A 502 25.59 -9.55 -0.65
N GLN A 503 26.42 -8.64 -0.12
CA GLN A 503 27.53 -8.97 0.78
C GLN A 503 27.32 -8.51 2.22
N VAL A 504 26.25 -7.76 2.48
CA VAL A 504 26.05 -7.13 3.79
C VAL A 504 24.66 -7.45 4.37
N GLN A 505 24.57 -7.39 5.68
CA GLN A 505 23.33 -7.57 6.42
C GLN A 505 22.66 -6.23 6.79
N ALA A 506 23.42 -5.15 6.80
CA ALA A 506 22.89 -3.81 6.98
C ALA A 506 23.52 -2.85 5.98
N LEU A 507 22.78 -1.83 5.57
CA LEU A 507 23.21 -0.78 4.65
C LEU A 507 22.94 0.59 5.27
N LEU A 508 23.94 1.47 5.21
CA LEU A 508 23.76 2.91 5.27
C LEU A 508 23.89 3.45 3.84
N SER A 509 22.83 4.08 3.33
CA SER A 509 22.80 4.74 2.02
C SER A 509 22.61 6.23 2.24
N SER A 510 23.69 7.01 2.16
CA SER A 510 23.72 8.45 2.45
C SER A 510 24.12 9.24 1.20
N HIS A 511 23.13 9.64 0.43
CA HIS A 511 23.25 10.42 -0.80
C HIS A 511 21.90 10.98 -1.22
N HIS A 512 21.78 11.60 -2.38
CA HIS A 512 20.50 12.10 -2.87
C HIS A 512 19.54 10.99 -3.29
N ALA A 513 18.24 11.24 -3.10
CA ALA A 513 17.15 10.48 -3.68
C ALA A 513 16.11 11.43 -4.30
N THR A 514 15.38 10.94 -5.28
CA THR A 514 14.31 11.67 -5.94
C THR A 514 13.03 10.85 -5.88
N SER A 515 12.02 11.38 -5.22
CA SER A 515 10.67 10.83 -5.25
C SER A 515 9.91 11.37 -6.46
N ARG A 516 9.23 10.48 -7.17
CA ARG A 516 8.33 10.81 -8.29
C ARG A 516 6.92 10.31 -8.00
N PRO A 517 6.11 11.15 -7.36
CA PRO A 517 4.76 10.75 -6.96
C PRO A 517 3.84 10.42 -8.13
N ASP A 518 4.03 11.09 -9.25
CA ASP A 518 3.33 10.90 -10.53
C ASP A 518 3.78 9.65 -11.30
N ASP A 519 5.00 9.17 -11.03
CA ASP A 519 5.59 7.99 -11.65
C ASP A 519 6.47 7.24 -10.63
N PRO A 520 5.86 6.56 -9.63
CA PRO A 520 6.58 5.99 -8.49
C PRO A 520 7.67 4.99 -8.86
N LEU A 521 7.50 4.22 -9.96
CA LEU A 521 8.51 3.26 -10.41
C LEU A 521 9.82 3.92 -10.83
N ASN A 522 9.78 5.18 -11.23
CA ASN A 522 10.94 6.01 -11.56
C ASN A 522 11.45 6.86 -10.39
N SER A 523 10.89 6.72 -9.18
CA SER A 523 11.55 7.18 -7.95
C SER A 523 12.89 6.47 -7.80
N HIS A 524 13.96 7.19 -7.43
CA HIS A 524 15.30 6.60 -7.49
C HIS A 524 16.29 7.19 -6.49
N LEU A 525 17.26 6.39 -6.16
CA LEU A 525 18.51 6.78 -5.53
C LEU A 525 19.42 7.36 -6.61
N VAL A 526 19.91 8.58 -6.38
CA VAL A 526 20.77 9.27 -7.33
C VAL A 526 22.21 8.78 -7.16
N LEU A 527 22.80 8.27 -8.21
CA LEU A 527 24.22 7.96 -8.30
C LEU A 527 24.95 9.09 -9.09
N ASP A 528 25.98 8.79 -9.86
CA ASP A 528 26.68 9.82 -10.65
C ASP A 528 26.05 10.01 -12.04
N GLY A 529 25.91 11.24 -12.46
CA GLY A 529 25.39 11.60 -13.78
C GLY A 529 23.96 11.11 -13.99
N GLU A 530 23.75 10.27 -15.02
CA GLU A 530 22.47 9.65 -15.32
C GLU A 530 22.23 8.31 -14.61
N GLN A 531 23.24 7.83 -13.87
CA GLN A 531 23.15 6.55 -13.15
C GLN A 531 22.26 6.67 -11.93
N LYS A 532 21.42 5.67 -11.73
CA LYS A 532 20.44 5.64 -10.65
C LYS A 532 20.01 4.21 -10.32
N VAL A 533 19.52 4.01 -9.10
CA VAL A 533 18.82 2.80 -8.69
C VAL A 533 17.36 3.17 -8.50
N THR A 534 16.50 2.65 -9.35
CA THR A 534 15.06 2.98 -9.37
C THR A 534 14.27 2.04 -8.48
N LEU A 535 13.04 2.45 -8.10
CA LEU A 535 12.09 1.54 -7.47
C LEU A 535 11.81 0.32 -8.37
N ARG A 536 11.75 0.51 -9.68
CA ARG A 536 11.64 -0.58 -10.66
C ARG A 536 12.76 -1.61 -10.51
N ASP A 537 14.02 -1.16 -10.35
CA ASP A 537 15.16 -2.05 -10.12
C ASP A 537 14.97 -2.85 -8.81
N LEU A 538 14.62 -2.17 -7.71
CA LEU A 538 14.41 -2.80 -6.40
C LEU A 538 13.28 -3.83 -6.40
N LEU A 539 12.26 -3.65 -7.23
CA LEU A 539 11.16 -4.60 -7.39
C LEU A 539 11.55 -5.79 -8.27
N SER A 540 12.60 -5.67 -9.09
CA SER A 540 13.07 -6.74 -9.97
C SER A 540 13.60 -7.94 -9.17
N PRO A 541 13.38 -9.20 -9.65
CA PRO A 541 13.91 -10.40 -9.02
C PRO A 541 15.44 -10.45 -8.91
N LEU A 542 16.17 -9.69 -9.72
CA LEU A 542 17.63 -9.58 -9.60
C LEU A 542 18.09 -8.86 -8.32
N TRP A 543 17.21 -8.02 -7.78
CA TRP A 543 17.44 -7.25 -6.57
C TRP A 543 16.82 -7.94 -5.36
N ARG A 544 17.24 -9.22 -5.12
CA ARG A 544 16.88 -9.99 -3.92
C ARG A 544 18.10 -10.17 -3.03
N PHE A 545 17.91 -9.83 -1.76
CA PHE A 545 18.94 -9.75 -0.74
C PHE A 545 18.50 -10.53 0.50
N PRO A 546 18.53 -11.87 0.49
CA PRO A 546 18.00 -12.69 1.58
C PRO A 546 18.72 -12.46 2.92
N GLU A 547 19.98 -12.00 2.86
CA GLU A 547 20.77 -11.72 4.06
C GLU A 547 20.60 -10.28 4.60
N LEU A 548 19.92 -9.41 3.84
CA LEU A 548 19.77 -8.00 4.20
C LEU A 548 18.70 -7.85 5.28
N LEU A 549 19.09 -7.38 6.46
CA LEU A 549 18.19 -7.24 7.61
C LEU A 549 17.73 -5.80 7.81
N GLU A 550 18.61 -4.83 7.51
CA GLU A 550 18.38 -3.43 7.85
C GLU A 550 18.93 -2.49 6.79
N VAL A 551 18.13 -1.50 6.41
CA VAL A 551 18.56 -0.42 5.51
C VAL A 551 18.27 0.91 6.19
N PHE A 552 19.28 1.75 6.34
CA PHE A 552 19.12 3.13 6.75
C PHE A 552 19.28 4.04 5.53
N LEU A 553 18.19 4.64 5.08
CA LEU A 553 18.16 5.57 3.96
C LEU A 553 18.34 6.99 4.51
N SER A 554 19.58 7.42 4.61
CA SER A 554 19.97 8.79 4.94
C SER A 554 19.84 9.69 3.69
N CYS A 555 18.68 9.63 3.05
CA CYS A 555 18.33 10.30 1.81
C CYS A 555 17.00 11.03 1.97
N CYS A 556 16.78 12.06 1.15
CA CYS A 556 15.53 12.81 1.18
C CYS A 556 14.37 12.00 0.59
N GLU A 557 13.18 12.10 1.21
CA GLU A 557 11.91 11.67 0.63
C GLU A 557 11.81 10.18 0.23
N THR A 558 12.61 9.32 0.84
CA THR A 558 12.65 7.89 0.48
C THR A 558 11.40 7.11 0.86
N GLY A 559 10.58 7.66 1.76
CA GLY A 559 9.29 7.12 2.18
C GLY A 559 8.09 7.76 1.49
N LEU A 560 8.30 8.77 0.64
CA LEU A 560 7.20 9.40 -0.06
C LEU A 560 6.57 8.45 -1.06
N SER A 561 5.28 8.25 -0.91
CA SER A 561 4.42 7.61 -1.91
C SER A 561 3.10 8.37 -1.94
N PHE A 562 2.58 8.66 -3.12
CA PHE A 562 1.29 9.32 -3.23
C PHE A 562 0.25 8.34 -3.78
N ALA A 563 -0.86 8.22 -3.06
CA ALA A 563 -2.03 7.48 -3.50
C ALA A 563 -2.97 8.40 -4.30
N GLY A 564 -2.45 9.03 -5.35
CA GLY A 564 -3.24 9.96 -6.15
C GLY A 564 -2.69 10.12 -7.56
N PHE A 565 -3.59 10.45 -8.49
CA PHE A 565 -3.26 10.81 -9.86
C PHE A 565 -3.80 12.20 -10.16
N ARG A 566 -3.26 12.85 -11.19
CA ARG A 566 -3.85 14.07 -11.73
C ARG A 566 -4.88 13.68 -12.79
N ASP A 567 -6.08 14.26 -12.67
CA ASP A 567 -7.09 14.14 -13.72
C ASP A 567 -6.70 14.97 -14.97
N GLU A 568 -7.50 14.88 -16.04
CA GLU A 568 -7.28 15.63 -17.29
C GLU A 568 -7.26 17.15 -17.06
N GLU A 569 -7.89 17.64 -15.99
CA GLU A 569 -7.94 19.04 -15.58
C GLU A 569 -6.74 19.42 -14.68
N GLY A 570 -5.86 18.47 -14.35
CA GLY A 570 -4.67 18.69 -13.53
C GLY A 570 -4.91 18.65 -12.01
N ASN A 571 -6.13 18.37 -11.56
CA ASN A 571 -6.43 18.26 -10.13
C ASN A 571 -5.92 16.94 -9.56
N LEU A 572 -5.38 16.99 -8.35
CA LEU A 572 -4.98 15.78 -7.63
C LEU A 572 -6.24 15.03 -7.19
N ARG A 573 -6.45 13.86 -7.75
CA ARG A 573 -7.53 12.94 -7.39
C ARG A 573 -7.00 11.78 -6.56
N ARG A 574 -7.84 11.28 -5.66
CA ARG A 574 -7.58 10.10 -4.87
C ARG A 574 -7.40 8.89 -5.80
N GLU A 575 -6.27 8.22 -5.73
CA GLU A 575 -6.14 6.89 -6.30
C GLU A 575 -6.88 5.91 -5.38
N LEU A 576 -7.73 5.06 -5.95
CA LEU A 576 -8.53 4.13 -5.17
C LEU A 576 -7.72 2.91 -4.68
N LEU A 577 -6.50 2.78 -5.18
CA LEU A 577 -5.60 1.68 -4.83
C LEU A 577 -4.65 2.13 -3.71
N ASP A 578 -4.79 1.46 -2.57
CA ASP A 578 -4.02 1.74 -1.37
C ASP A 578 -2.70 0.98 -1.37
N GLU A 579 -1.64 1.58 -1.94
CA GLU A 579 -0.30 1.01 -1.82
C GLU A 579 0.80 2.06 -1.78
N PRO A 580 1.62 2.07 -0.71
CA PRO A 580 2.77 2.94 -0.64
C PRO A 580 3.90 2.41 -1.54
N LEU A 581 3.99 2.93 -2.76
CA LEU A 581 5.10 2.68 -3.67
C LEU A 581 6.22 3.67 -3.36
N SER A 582 7.18 3.25 -2.55
CA SER A 582 8.33 4.05 -2.15
C SER A 582 9.64 3.26 -2.27
N LEU A 583 10.76 3.93 -2.26
CA LEU A 583 12.08 3.27 -2.22
C LEU A 583 12.20 2.35 -1.00
N GLY A 584 11.66 2.79 0.16
CA GLY A 584 11.62 1.96 1.36
C GLY A 584 10.86 0.65 1.16
N THR A 585 9.69 0.70 0.50
CA THR A 585 8.92 -0.51 0.16
C THR A 585 9.70 -1.41 -0.81
N GLY A 586 10.42 -0.83 -1.77
CA GLY A 586 11.28 -1.58 -2.70
C GLY A 586 12.35 -2.40 -1.96
N PHE A 587 13.02 -1.82 -0.97
CA PHE A 587 13.99 -2.55 -0.15
C PHE A 587 13.37 -3.63 0.72
N LEU A 588 12.17 -3.41 1.29
CA LEU A 588 11.45 -4.47 2.01
C LEU A 588 11.20 -5.68 1.11
N LEU A 589 10.73 -5.45 -0.11
CA LEU A 589 10.47 -6.52 -1.07
C LEU A 589 11.77 -7.14 -1.60
N GLY A 590 12.83 -6.34 -1.72
CA GLY A 590 14.16 -6.81 -2.08
C GLY A 590 14.79 -7.76 -1.05
N GLY A 591 14.30 -7.79 0.19
CA GLY A 591 14.82 -8.69 1.23
C GLY A 591 15.03 -8.05 2.59
N ALA A 592 15.07 -6.73 2.71
CA ALA A 592 15.23 -6.08 3.99
C ALA A 592 14.09 -6.44 4.95
N ARG A 593 14.43 -6.64 6.22
CA ARG A 593 13.45 -6.85 7.29
C ARG A 593 12.90 -5.53 7.80
N ALA A 594 13.74 -4.50 7.80
CA ALA A 594 13.37 -3.15 8.18
C ALA A 594 14.10 -2.11 7.34
N VAL A 595 13.44 -0.97 7.11
CA VAL A 595 14.02 0.19 6.44
C VAL A 595 13.73 1.42 7.27
N ILE A 596 14.77 2.14 7.66
CA ILE A 596 14.63 3.50 8.20
C ILE A 596 14.57 4.44 7.00
N SER A 597 13.46 5.12 6.86
CA SER A 597 13.11 5.97 5.71
C SER A 597 12.66 7.35 6.16
N SER A 598 12.50 8.29 5.26
CA SER A 598 12.13 9.67 5.58
C SER A 598 10.88 10.15 4.85
N HIS A 599 9.99 10.87 5.56
CA HIS A 599 8.77 11.45 5.01
C HIS A 599 8.99 12.73 4.22
N TRP A 600 10.05 13.48 4.48
CA TRP A 600 10.38 14.73 3.80
C TRP A 600 11.88 14.94 3.70
N ALA A 601 12.27 15.98 2.95
CA ALA A 601 13.66 16.36 2.77
C ALA A 601 14.26 16.86 4.10
N VAL A 602 15.32 16.22 4.55
CA VAL A 602 16.04 16.50 5.78
C VAL A 602 17.28 17.36 5.55
N THR A 603 17.79 18.00 6.62
CA THR A 603 19.02 18.78 6.53
C THR A 603 20.23 17.90 6.77
N ASP A 604 21.19 17.93 5.85
CA ASP A 604 22.42 17.12 5.87
C ASP A 604 23.11 17.12 7.26
N ARG A 605 23.23 18.29 7.90
CA ARG A 605 23.83 18.44 9.24
C ARG A 605 23.08 17.70 10.35
N ALA A 606 21.78 17.85 10.41
CA ALA A 606 20.95 17.20 11.43
C ALA A 606 20.89 15.69 11.19
N THR A 607 20.82 15.29 9.93
CA THR A 607 20.84 13.88 9.51
C THR A 607 22.12 13.18 9.94
N ALA A 608 23.26 13.83 9.77
CA ALA A 608 24.54 13.26 10.20
C ALA A 608 24.57 12.97 11.71
N LEU A 609 24.05 13.87 12.55
CA LEU A 609 23.92 13.65 13.99
C LEU A 609 22.88 12.57 14.32
N PHE A 610 21.75 12.58 13.65
CA PHE A 610 20.69 11.60 13.84
C PHE A 610 21.17 10.17 13.53
N SER A 611 21.78 9.99 12.36
CA SER A 611 22.35 8.73 11.90
C SER A 611 23.45 8.22 12.86
N ARG A 612 24.32 9.12 13.33
CA ARG A 612 25.33 8.80 14.34
C ARG A 612 24.70 8.23 15.62
N GLU A 613 23.72 8.91 16.20
CA GLU A 613 23.09 8.48 17.47
C GLU A 613 22.31 7.16 17.25
N TYR A 614 21.60 7.02 16.13
CA TYR A 614 20.94 5.77 15.76
C TYR A 614 21.92 4.59 15.69
N HIS A 615 23.00 4.71 14.92
CA HIS A 615 23.95 3.62 14.74
C HIS A 615 24.74 3.30 16.00
N ARG A 616 24.99 4.28 16.87
CA ARG A 616 25.58 4.05 18.20
C ARG A 616 24.67 3.18 19.08
N ALA A 617 23.40 3.51 19.14
CA ALA A 617 22.41 2.73 19.88
C ALA A 617 22.30 1.30 19.32
N ARG A 618 22.21 1.17 17.97
CA ARG A 618 22.18 -0.14 17.32
C ARG A 618 23.42 -0.98 17.62
N ARG A 619 24.60 -0.37 17.63
CA ARG A 619 25.84 -1.08 17.96
C ARG A 619 25.94 -1.46 19.44
N ALA A 620 25.30 -0.71 20.33
CA ALA A 620 25.18 -1.04 21.74
C ALA A 620 24.18 -2.20 22.00
N GLY A 621 23.47 -2.68 20.99
CA GLY A 621 22.52 -3.81 21.09
C GLY A 621 21.07 -3.39 21.20
N GLU A 622 20.77 -2.11 21.13
CA GLU A 622 19.38 -1.63 21.16
C GLU A 622 18.59 -2.10 19.94
N GLU A 623 17.32 -2.37 20.12
CA GLU A 623 16.40 -2.66 19.02
C GLU A 623 16.17 -1.42 18.12
N ARG A 624 15.77 -1.62 16.86
CA ARG A 624 15.64 -0.55 15.86
C ARG A 624 14.72 0.59 16.31
N LEU A 625 13.55 0.27 16.85
CA LEU A 625 12.60 1.29 17.31
C LEU A 625 13.13 2.06 18.53
N THR A 626 13.84 1.38 19.43
CA THR A 626 14.51 2.01 20.57
C THR A 626 15.64 2.93 20.10
N ALA A 627 16.48 2.46 19.18
CA ALA A 627 17.55 3.27 18.61
C ALA A 627 17.01 4.50 17.85
N LEU A 628 15.92 4.33 17.10
CA LEU A 628 15.24 5.43 16.41
C LEU A 628 14.68 6.47 17.39
N HIS A 629 14.06 6.00 18.47
CA HIS A 629 13.56 6.87 19.54
C HIS A 629 14.70 7.61 20.24
N GLN A 630 15.79 6.94 20.59
CA GLN A 630 16.96 7.56 21.23
C GLN A 630 17.60 8.62 20.32
N ALA A 631 17.69 8.35 19.01
CA ALA A 631 18.20 9.34 18.05
C ALA A 631 17.31 10.59 17.98
N ARG A 632 15.99 10.43 17.99
CA ARG A 632 15.04 11.54 18.07
C ARG A 632 15.18 12.33 19.36
N GLN A 633 15.27 11.66 20.51
CA GLN A 633 15.47 12.30 21.81
C GLN A 633 16.78 13.06 21.85
N ALA A 634 17.87 12.49 21.33
CA ALA A 634 19.16 13.14 21.31
C ALA A 634 19.11 14.50 20.57
N LEU A 635 18.44 14.60 19.43
CA LEU A 635 18.30 15.87 18.74
C LEU A 635 17.32 16.82 19.45
N ARG A 636 16.19 16.30 19.91
CA ARG A 636 15.10 17.08 20.49
C ARG A 636 15.43 17.68 21.86
N GLU A 637 16.29 17.01 22.66
CA GLU A 637 16.46 17.30 24.07
C GLU A 637 17.88 17.72 24.47
N THR A 638 18.89 17.44 23.62
CA THR A 638 20.29 17.77 23.95
C THR A 638 20.56 19.26 23.75
N CYS A 639 21.01 19.92 24.81
CA CYS A 639 21.34 21.33 24.78
C CYS A 639 22.66 21.60 24.00
N GLN A 640 22.87 22.86 23.64
CA GLN A 640 24.04 23.32 22.89
C GLN A 640 25.36 22.92 23.56
N LYS A 641 25.44 23.12 24.89
CA LYS A 641 26.64 22.80 25.67
C LYS A 641 27.00 21.32 25.56
N ASP A 642 26.02 20.44 25.77
CA ASP A 642 26.24 19.00 25.74
C ASP A 642 26.61 18.49 24.32
N TRP A 643 25.99 19.08 23.27
CA TRP A 643 26.41 18.80 21.90
C TRP A 643 27.85 19.23 21.64
N ARG A 644 28.23 20.42 22.14
CA ARG A 644 29.57 20.94 21.98
C ARG A 644 30.58 20.05 22.68
N ASP A 645 30.34 19.65 23.93
CA ASP A 645 31.24 18.78 24.70
C ASP A 645 31.47 17.43 23.99
N ARG A 646 30.41 16.84 23.42
CA ARG A 646 30.52 15.61 22.61
C ARG A 646 31.34 15.83 21.35
N LEU A 647 31.11 16.90 20.62
CA LEU A 647 31.78 17.20 19.36
C LEU A 647 33.27 17.67 19.57
N ASP A 648 33.57 18.30 20.71
CA ASP A 648 34.95 18.63 21.06
C ASP A 648 35.81 17.36 21.27
N ALA A 649 35.21 16.30 21.82
CA ALA A 649 35.86 14.99 21.94
C ALA A 649 36.13 14.39 20.53
N ASP A 650 35.09 14.43 19.66
CA ASP A 650 35.25 13.96 18.28
C ASP A 650 36.25 14.77 17.48
N LEU A 651 36.28 16.09 17.68
CA LEU A 651 37.26 17.00 17.03
C LEU A 651 38.70 16.62 17.39
N LYS A 652 38.98 16.35 18.67
CA LYS A 652 40.29 15.91 19.14
C LYS A 652 40.68 14.58 18.50
N GLN A 653 39.76 13.62 18.45
CA GLN A 653 40.02 12.34 17.81
C GLN A 653 40.26 12.48 16.30
N ALA A 654 39.44 13.26 15.60
CA ALA A 654 39.59 13.53 14.18
C ALA A 654 40.91 14.20 13.84
N PHE A 655 41.34 15.13 14.70
CA PHE A 655 42.66 15.78 14.56
C PHE A 655 43.84 14.80 14.70
N GLN A 656 43.78 13.91 15.69
CA GLN A 656 44.79 12.88 15.90
C GLN A 656 44.83 11.91 14.69
N THR A 657 43.68 11.46 14.22
CA THR A 657 43.59 10.61 13.03
C THR A 657 44.17 11.30 11.80
N TRP A 658 43.81 12.57 11.55
CA TRP A 658 44.37 13.34 10.44
C TRP A 658 45.88 13.53 10.53
N GLN A 659 46.44 13.84 11.73
CA GLN A 659 47.88 13.95 11.94
C GLN A 659 48.58 12.61 11.66
N GLN A 660 48.06 11.50 12.15
CA GLN A 660 48.63 10.18 11.92
C GLN A 660 48.63 9.83 10.43
N MET A 661 47.49 10.02 9.74
CA MET A 661 47.38 9.78 8.29
C MET A 661 48.35 10.68 7.48
N ARG A 662 48.57 11.91 7.92
CA ARG A 662 49.52 12.81 7.30
C ARG A 662 50.99 12.31 7.47
N GLN A 663 51.32 11.79 8.62
CA GLN A 663 52.65 11.22 8.90
C GLN A 663 52.92 9.95 8.08
N THR A 664 51.88 9.09 7.95
CA THR A 664 51.98 7.83 7.20
C THR A 664 51.76 7.99 5.70
N LYS A 665 51.46 9.22 5.23
CA LYS A 665 51.09 9.52 3.82
C LYS A 665 49.88 8.68 3.33
N ASP A 666 48.90 8.47 4.22
CA ASP A 666 47.67 7.72 3.89
C ASP A 666 46.92 8.43 2.76
N PRO A 667 46.45 7.73 1.74
CA PRO A 667 45.70 8.32 0.62
C PRO A 667 44.43 9.05 1.05
N ASN A 668 43.88 8.74 2.24
CA ASN A 668 42.67 9.36 2.77
C ASN A 668 42.90 10.59 3.66
N VAL A 669 44.15 11.11 3.73
CA VAL A 669 44.47 12.24 4.57
C VAL A 669 43.60 13.47 4.29
N ASN A 670 43.20 13.69 3.03
CA ASN A 670 42.36 14.81 2.65
C ASN A 670 40.91 14.64 3.20
N THR A 671 40.37 13.43 3.14
CA THR A 671 39.07 13.12 3.71
C THR A 671 39.04 13.28 5.23
N ALA A 672 40.08 12.79 5.92
CA ALA A 672 40.25 12.99 7.36
C ALA A 672 40.36 14.47 7.74
N GLY A 673 41.10 15.28 6.95
CA GLY A 673 41.19 16.73 7.12
C GLY A 673 39.87 17.44 6.89
N ALA A 674 39.09 17.04 5.88
CA ALA A 674 37.76 17.59 5.61
C ALA A 674 36.78 17.27 6.76
N ASN A 675 36.78 16.04 7.30
CA ASN A 675 35.98 15.67 8.43
C ASN A 675 36.30 16.46 9.69
N TYR A 676 37.60 16.64 9.97
CA TYR A 676 38.05 17.51 11.07
C TYR A 676 37.51 18.94 10.92
N GLN A 677 37.58 19.53 9.72
CA GLN A 677 37.04 20.85 9.44
C GLN A 677 35.53 20.92 9.62
N LYS A 678 34.77 19.88 9.18
CA LYS A 678 33.32 19.85 9.29
C LYS A 678 32.85 19.75 10.74
N ILE A 679 33.56 19.03 11.59
CA ILE A 679 33.25 19.03 13.04
C ILE A 679 33.49 20.45 13.61
N GLY A 680 34.58 21.12 13.24
CA GLY A 680 34.84 22.50 13.64
C GLY A 680 33.76 23.49 13.17
N GLU A 681 33.26 23.36 11.93
CA GLU A 681 32.16 24.15 11.40
C GLU A 681 30.88 23.93 12.18
N LEU A 682 30.57 22.67 12.55
CA LEU A 682 29.40 22.31 13.36
C LEU A 682 29.48 22.92 14.78
N ILE A 683 30.64 22.83 15.41
CA ILE A 683 30.89 23.45 16.73
C ILE A 683 30.72 24.97 16.64
N LYS A 684 31.27 25.60 15.60
CA LYS A 684 31.12 27.04 15.35
C LYS A 684 29.65 27.43 15.16
N TRP A 685 28.91 26.64 14.40
CA TRP A 685 27.47 26.87 14.19
C TRP A 685 26.69 26.75 15.50
N LEU A 686 26.99 25.74 16.33
CA LEU A 686 26.42 25.62 17.68
C LEU A 686 26.70 26.83 18.56
N GLY A 687 27.85 27.50 18.39
CA GLY A 687 28.20 28.71 19.11
C GLY A 687 27.21 29.89 18.89
N ASN A 688 26.33 29.84 17.91
CA ASN A 688 25.27 30.83 17.71
C ASN A 688 24.08 30.68 18.69
N PHE A 689 24.04 29.60 19.48
CA PHE A 689 22.98 29.34 20.44
C PHE A 689 23.47 29.52 21.87
N ALA A 690 22.56 29.87 22.78
CA ALA A 690 22.86 29.89 24.22
C ALA A 690 23.23 28.47 24.71
N PRO A 691 24.04 28.33 25.77
CA PRO A 691 24.50 27.01 26.24
C PRO A 691 23.37 26.03 26.61
N ASP A 692 22.26 26.56 27.13
CA ASP A 692 21.06 25.81 27.51
C ASP A 692 20.02 25.65 26.42
N ALA A 693 20.20 26.33 25.28
CA ALA A 693 19.30 26.19 24.15
C ALA A 693 19.45 24.81 23.49
N VAL A 694 18.35 24.31 22.94
CA VAL A 694 18.30 23.04 22.18
C VAL A 694 18.27 23.34 20.67
N PRO A 695 19.42 23.27 19.98
CA PRO A 695 19.55 23.75 18.59
C PRO A 695 18.73 22.98 17.57
N PHE A 696 18.41 21.74 17.86
CA PHE A 696 17.68 20.82 16.98
C PHE A 696 16.28 20.47 17.47
N GLN A 697 15.66 21.28 18.36
CA GLN A 697 14.37 21.00 18.94
C GLN A 697 13.22 20.90 17.91
N ASP A 698 13.31 21.60 16.78
CA ASP A 698 12.27 21.65 15.75
C ASP A 698 12.12 20.28 15.02
N TYR A 699 10.89 19.89 14.74
CA TYR A 699 10.52 18.64 14.04
C TYR A 699 11.24 18.42 12.72
N ARG A 700 11.57 19.51 11.98
CA ARG A 700 12.29 19.44 10.70
C ARG A 700 13.63 18.71 10.77
N TYR A 701 14.24 18.61 11.94
CA TYR A 701 15.57 18.03 12.14
C TYR A 701 15.55 16.53 12.46
N TRP A 702 14.47 16.00 13.05
CA TRP A 702 14.42 14.64 13.55
C TRP A 702 13.10 13.91 13.27
N GLY A 703 12.03 14.62 12.95
CA GLY A 703 10.69 14.05 12.80
C GLY A 703 10.45 13.32 11.48
N ALA A 704 11.35 13.44 10.50
CA ALA A 704 11.17 12.82 9.19
C ALA A 704 11.33 11.30 9.20
N PHE A 705 12.23 10.77 10.03
CA PHE A 705 12.61 9.37 10.00
C PHE A 705 11.59 8.47 10.68
N TYR A 706 11.30 7.34 10.07
CA TYR A 706 10.40 6.32 10.59
C TYR A 706 10.87 4.91 10.21
N CYS A 707 10.39 3.90 10.93
CA CYS A 707 10.71 2.50 10.65
C CYS A 707 9.60 1.86 9.82
N LEU A 708 9.98 1.37 8.64
CA LEU A 708 9.15 0.57 7.76
C LEU A 708 9.59 -0.90 7.88
N GLY A 709 8.65 -1.83 8.14
CA GLY A 709 8.96 -3.25 8.36
C GLY A 709 9.02 -3.63 9.85
N LEU A 710 9.85 -4.62 10.20
CA LEU A 710 9.94 -5.16 11.56
C LEU A 710 10.99 -4.45 12.42
N PRO A 711 10.76 -4.34 13.74
CA PRO A 711 11.70 -3.77 14.70
C PRO A 711 12.99 -4.57 14.84
#